data_23e1220399a93945edb1eb5fa05ab5a9
#
_entry.id   23e1220399a93945edb1eb5fa05ab5a9
#
_cell.length_a   1.000
_cell.length_b   1.000
_cell.length_c   1.000
_cell.angle_alpha   90.00
_cell.angle_beta   90.00
_cell.angle_gamma   90.00
#
_symmetry.space_group_name_H-M   'P 1'
#
loop_
_entity.id
_entity.type
_entity.pdbx_description
1 polymer ?
#
loop_
_entity_poly.entity_id
_entity_poly.type
_entity_poly.pdbx_seq_one_letter_code
_entity_poly.pdbx_strand_id
1 'polypeptide(L)'
;MKKILFFILSILVIVTIGFVVFGILHASFTKEKFIDDLETKAKAIAESMEITTQNALANDDLSTLNRLVQKFQKRKNLQGCVIYDKNSNILAVTERFSFWKEKDKNYIRNILVTLKPLGTLEKFQNYSVYSYVLPILNDEDKPLGLIEVIYDTSYMFNIMAVLWQRISITLICLIMAVAIFSFLIYRSFFLLPVQNLTSWLHHFQKGNLDGTHTIKEGDEIGKLANEVEQAALSLRVARNAISEKAQIRVTQDETWTESKLKDLIHAKLINYAFFVVSNREPFMHITDPETSRVRVFQPPSGVVTAIDPILRALGGMWIAHGAGNADKKFVNSKNKLGVPPNENRYILKRVWLTKEEECGYYDGFSNEGLWPLCLTTFIRPIFRATDWEMYKTVNQKFADAILEELPAKNPFVFIQDYHFVLLAKMIKAKRPDAIIALFWHIPWPSSEIFLICPYKQEILDGMLNSDLIGFHVQNHCNNFLDTANRLIECRVDMEKFSIRRGNKETLVRSFPISINTHIPEPVTSELDRIRKELELEDKIVAIGVDRIDHTKGIVERILAIDRFLDKYPQYKNKFVFIQIASPSRTRIDNYRNLINEIDALVEKQNWKHTDGTWKPIIYLKKNLAQEEIYPYYALADIAIVSSLHDGMNLVVKEYVATKSDLNGVLILSRFTGAARELTDALLINPYAIDEFADTIYMAINMPPDERKKRMANMQKIINDNNIYKWAASIISELTILKKE
;
A
#
# COMPACT_ATOMS: atom_id res chain seq x y z
N MET A 1 15.72 -8.12 -6.24
CA MET A 1 15.63 -8.80 -7.54
C MET A 1 15.22 -7.87 -8.68
N LYS A 2 14.02 -7.22 -8.65
CA LYS A 2 13.58 -6.29 -9.72
C LYS A 2 14.56 -5.16 -10.02
N LYS A 3 15.17 -4.53 -9.02
CA LYS A 3 16.13 -3.42 -9.21
C LYS A 3 17.45 -3.84 -9.88
N ILE A 4 17.97 -5.02 -9.56
CA ILE A 4 19.21 -5.56 -10.17
C ILE A 4 18.94 -5.98 -11.61
N LEU A 5 17.82 -6.65 -11.87
CA LEU A 5 17.37 -6.99 -13.21
C LEU A 5 17.17 -5.71 -14.05
N PHE A 6 16.58 -4.68 -13.47
CA PHE A 6 16.40 -3.38 -14.14
C PHE A 6 17.74 -2.72 -14.44
N PHE A 7 18.72 -2.78 -13.53
CA PHE A 7 20.07 -2.23 -13.74
C PHE A 7 20.83 -2.96 -14.85
N ILE A 8 20.80 -4.30 -14.85
CA ILE A 8 21.40 -5.11 -15.94
C ILE A 8 20.72 -4.82 -17.27
N LEU A 9 19.40 -4.74 -17.28
CA LEU A 9 18.63 -4.40 -18.49
C LEU A 9 18.96 -2.99 -19.00
N SER A 10 19.15 -2.04 -18.10
CA SER A 10 19.54 -0.65 -18.43
C SER A 10 20.92 -0.58 -19.05
N ILE A 11 21.89 -1.31 -18.53
CA ILE A 11 23.24 -1.39 -19.10
C ILE A 11 23.17 -2.03 -20.49
N LEU A 12 22.44 -3.12 -20.65
CA LEU A 12 22.26 -3.81 -21.92
C LEU A 12 21.65 -2.88 -22.98
N VAL A 13 20.62 -2.11 -22.59
CA VAL A 13 19.96 -1.14 -23.47
C VAL A 13 20.93 -0.03 -23.87
N ILE A 14 21.69 0.54 -22.95
CA ILE A 14 22.67 1.60 -23.22
C ILE A 14 23.77 1.10 -24.19
N VAL A 15 24.34 -0.09 -23.93
CA VAL A 15 25.35 -0.70 -24.79
C VAL A 15 24.79 -0.98 -26.18
N THR A 16 23.57 -1.51 -26.28
CA THR A 16 22.91 -1.79 -27.55
C THR A 16 22.66 -0.51 -28.35
N ILE A 17 22.14 0.54 -27.72
CA ILE A 17 21.90 1.83 -28.35
C ILE A 17 23.23 2.42 -28.84
N GLY A 18 24.27 2.44 -27.99
CA GLY A 18 25.59 2.96 -28.34
C GLY A 18 26.20 2.23 -29.55
N PHE A 19 26.08 0.91 -29.60
CA PHE A 19 26.58 0.09 -30.72
C PHE A 19 25.79 0.29 -32.00
N VAL A 20 24.47 0.44 -31.92
CA VAL A 20 23.60 0.75 -33.08
C VAL A 20 23.92 2.13 -33.64
N VAL A 21 24.07 3.13 -32.78
CA VAL A 21 24.47 4.50 -33.18
C VAL A 21 25.86 4.48 -33.86
N PHE A 22 26.82 3.77 -33.27
CA PHE A 22 28.14 3.60 -33.85
C PHE A 22 28.05 2.91 -35.24
N GLY A 23 27.22 1.85 -35.37
CA GLY A 23 27.00 1.16 -36.63
C GLY A 23 26.42 2.06 -37.73
N ILE A 24 25.45 2.89 -37.38
CA ILE A 24 24.83 3.86 -38.30
C ILE A 24 25.88 4.89 -38.75
N LEU A 25 26.62 5.46 -37.80
CA LEU A 25 27.66 6.46 -38.10
C LEU A 25 28.76 5.88 -38.96
N HIS A 26 29.21 4.65 -38.69
CA HIS A 26 30.24 3.98 -39.48
C HIS A 26 29.75 3.64 -40.87
N ALA A 27 28.50 3.19 -41.02
CA ALA A 27 27.90 2.94 -42.33
C ALA A 27 27.75 4.23 -43.18
N SER A 28 27.29 5.34 -42.52
CA SER A 28 27.20 6.66 -43.16
C SER A 28 28.56 7.17 -43.64
N PHE A 29 29.57 7.12 -42.77
CA PHE A 29 30.93 7.51 -43.13
C PHE A 29 31.52 6.67 -44.29
N THR A 30 31.30 5.35 -44.26
CA THR A 30 31.74 4.46 -45.31
C THR A 30 31.06 4.76 -46.64
N LYS A 31 29.75 5.08 -46.63
CA LYS A 31 28.98 5.49 -47.79
C LYS A 31 29.49 6.79 -48.37
N GLU A 32 29.70 7.80 -47.53
CA GLU A 32 30.19 9.12 -47.95
C GLU A 32 31.58 9.05 -48.59
N LYS A 33 32.53 8.33 -47.94
CA LYS A 33 33.85 8.10 -48.49
C LYS A 33 33.83 7.36 -49.82
N PHE A 34 32.87 6.44 -49.99
CA PHE A 34 32.70 5.72 -51.26
C PHE A 34 32.19 6.62 -52.39
N ILE A 35 31.27 7.53 -52.10
CA ILE A 35 30.75 8.52 -53.07
C ILE A 35 31.86 9.49 -53.49
N ASP A 36 32.67 9.95 -52.54
CA ASP A 36 33.81 10.84 -52.82
C ASP A 36 34.87 10.19 -53.71
N ASP A 37 35.16 8.89 -53.49
CA ASP A 37 36.08 8.11 -54.34
C ASP A 37 35.52 7.96 -55.78
N LEU A 38 34.18 7.73 -55.92
CA LEU A 38 33.54 7.67 -57.25
C LEU A 38 33.58 9.00 -57.96
N GLU A 39 33.31 10.10 -57.24
CA GLU A 39 33.37 11.45 -57.78
C GLU A 39 34.77 11.77 -58.31
N THR A 40 35.80 11.49 -57.52
CA THR A 40 37.18 11.72 -57.89
C THR A 40 37.57 10.92 -59.15
N LYS A 41 37.13 9.64 -59.25
CA LYS A 41 37.40 8.78 -60.43
C LYS A 41 36.61 9.23 -61.67
N ALA A 42 35.33 9.58 -61.51
CA ALA A 42 34.48 10.01 -62.61
C ALA A 42 34.96 11.35 -63.17
N LYS A 43 35.33 12.30 -62.29
CA LYS A 43 35.92 13.56 -62.64
C LYS A 43 37.21 13.39 -63.46
N ALA A 44 38.14 12.57 -62.97
CA ALA A 44 39.40 12.34 -63.66
C ALA A 44 39.20 11.73 -65.06
N ILE A 45 38.17 10.89 -65.26
CA ILE A 45 37.84 10.34 -66.60
C ILE A 45 37.19 11.44 -67.49
N ALA A 46 36.24 12.19 -66.96
CA ALA A 46 35.60 13.25 -67.69
C ALA A 46 36.60 14.31 -68.16
N GLU A 47 37.51 14.78 -67.28
CA GLU A 47 38.61 15.67 -67.59
C GLU A 47 39.60 15.08 -68.64
N SER A 48 39.87 13.78 -68.56
CA SER A 48 40.75 13.09 -69.55
C SER A 48 40.13 13.04 -70.95
N MET A 49 38.81 13.15 -71.06
CA MET A 49 38.06 13.17 -72.35
C MET A 49 37.83 14.62 -72.83
N GLU A 50 37.96 15.61 -71.99
CA GLU A 50 37.53 16.99 -72.19
C GLU A 50 38.15 17.56 -73.51
N ILE A 51 39.48 17.58 -73.66
CA ILE A 51 40.18 18.20 -74.79
C ILE A 51 39.78 17.49 -76.09
N THR A 52 39.72 16.14 -76.09
CA THR A 52 39.36 15.41 -77.25
C THR A 52 37.93 15.61 -77.68
N THR A 53 37.01 15.69 -76.66
CA THR A 53 35.58 15.98 -76.92
C THR A 53 35.35 17.40 -77.37
N GLN A 54 36.05 18.37 -76.82
CA GLN A 54 36.01 19.74 -77.24
C GLN A 54 36.37 19.93 -78.71
N ASN A 55 37.49 19.34 -79.10
CA ASN A 55 37.94 19.38 -80.56
C ASN A 55 36.97 18.68 -81.45
N ALA A 56 36.41 17.53 -81.05
CA ALA A 56 35.47 16.77 -81.91
C ALA A 56 34.09 17.49 -82.01
N LEU A 57 33.62 18.13 -80.89
CA LEU A 57 32.40 18.94 -80.93
C LEU A 57 32.52 20.22 -81.78
N ALA A 58 33.70 20.86 -81.72
CA ALA A 58 33.97 22.07 -82.51
C ALA A 58 34.02 21.79 -84.02
N ASN A 59 34.41 20.56 -84.44
CA ASN A 59 34.54 20.15 -85.88
C ASN A 59 33.39 19.22 -86.30
N ASP A 60 32.31 19.01 -85.57
CA ASP A 60 31.19 18.10 -85.86
C ASP A 60 31.62 16.67 -86.19
N ASP A 61 32.74 16.17 -85.61
CA ASP A 61 33.29 14.85 -85.83
C ASP A 61 32.65 13.78 -84.92
N LEU A 62 31.48 13.28 -85.38
CA LEU A 62 30.71 12.25 -84.70
C LEU A 62 31.47 10.86 -84.67
N SER A 63 32.35 10.66 -85.59
CA SER A 63 33.12 9.40 -85.68
C SER A 63 34.15 9.34 -84.53
N THR A 64 34.81 10.40 -84.22
CA THR A 64 35.76 10.50 -83.15
C THR A 64 35.05 10.46 -81.78
N LEU A 65 33.88 11.09 -81.61
CA LEU A 65 33.08 11.02 -80.38
C LEU A 65 32.64 9.56 -80.10
N ASN A 66 32.13 8.87 -81.09
CA ASN A 66 31.74 7.46 -80.96
C ASN A 66 32.94 6.58 -80.57
N ARG A 67 34.07 6.78 -81.21
CA ARG A 67 35.30 6.00 -80.98
C ARG A 67 35.82 6.29 -79.48
N LEU A 68 35.72 7.52 -79.04
CA LEU A 68 36.10 7.92 -77.74
C LEU A 68 35.26 7.22 -76.66
N VAL A 69 33.94 7.28 -76.82
CA VAL A 69 32.99 6.65 -75.85
C VAL A 69 33.18 5.12 -75.82
N GLN A 70 33.39 4.46 -76.96
CA GLN A 70 33.63 3.01 -77.02
C GLN A 70 34.97 2.58 -76.38
N LYS A 71 36.00 3.44 -76.42
CA LYS A 71 37.30 3.15 -75.83
C LYS A 71 37.23 3.04 -74.30
N PHE A 72 36.34 3.79 -73.69
CA PHE A 72 36.16 3.80 -72.22
C PHE A 72 35.27 2.66 -71.72
N GLN A 73 34.46 2.00 -72.53
CA GLN A 73 33.60 0.87 -72.17
C GLN A 73 34.34 -0.30 -71.49
N LYS A 74 35.65 -0.50 -71.82
CA LYS A 74 36.43 -1.65 -71.34
C LYS A 74 37.07 -1.42 -69.95
N ARG A 75 36.85 -0.28 -69.29
CA ARG A 75 37.41 0.00 -67.91
C ARG A 75 36.58 -0.67 -66.85
N LYS A 76 37.25 -1.25 -65.87
CA LYS A 76 36.60 -1.94 -64.71
C LYS A 76 35.71 -0.97 -63.90
N ASN A 77 34.47 -1.37 -63.63
CA ASN A 77 33.44 -0.61 -62.92
C ASN A 77 32.91 0.67 -63.63
N LEU A 78 33.45 1.06 -64.75
CA LEU A 78 32.87 2.12 -65.57
C LEU A 78 31.73 1.51 -66.38
N GLN A 79 30.54 2.01 -66.22
CA GLN A 79 29.35 1.49 -66.96
C GLN A 79 29.25 2.13 -68.31
N GLY A 80 29.57 3.41 -68.45
CA GLY A 80 29.55 4.06 -69.73
C GLY A 80 29.84 5.58 -69.64
N CYS A 81 29.87 6.15 -70.88
CA CYS A 81 29.96 7.59 -71.11
C CYS A 81 28.88 8.00 -72.06
N VAL A 82 28.39 9.19 -71.91
CA VAL A 82 27.44 9.83 -72.81
C VAL A 82 27.94 11.25 -73.13
N ILE A 83 27.88 11.62 -74.44
CA ILE A 83 28.24 13.00 -74.82
C ILE A 83 27.01 13.63 -75.47
N TYR A 84 26.72 14.84 -74.97
CA TYR A 84 25.57 15.65 -75.35
C TYR A 84 26.03 16.90 -76.14
N ASP A 85 25.19 17.33 -77.08
CA ASP A 85 25.33 18.66 -77.73
C ASP A 85 24.87 19.81 -76.82
N LYS A 86 25.05 21.02 -77.29
CA LYS A 86 24.53 22.27 -76.56
C LYS A 86 23.01 22.33 -76.47
N ASN A 87 22.25 21.48 -77.22
CA ASN A 87 20.79 21.39 -77.12
C ASN A 87 20.32 20.20 -76.29
N SER A 88 21.24 19.51 -75.58
CA SER A 88 20.96 18.35 -74.73
C SER A 88 20.58 17.10 -75.55
N ASN A 89 20.95 17.00 -76.83
CA ASN A 89 20.78 15.78 -77.63
C ASN A 89 22.02 14.91 -77.50
N ILE A 90 21.83 13.60 -77.47
CA ILE A 90 22.91 12.65 -77.31
C ILE A 90 23.59 12.52 -78.68
N LEU A 91 24.90 12.83 -78.74
CA LEU A 91 25.73 12.67 -79.95
C LEU A 91 26.45 11.32 -79.94
N ALA A 92 26.90 10.87 -78.76
CA ALA A 92 27.55 9.56 -78.64
C ALA A 92 27.22 8.95 -77.29
N VAL A 93 26.99 7.64 -77.25
CA VAL A 93 26.69 6.90 -76.03
C VAL A 93 27.32 5.52 -76.09
N THR A 94 27.79 5.05 -74.97
CA THR A 94 28.28 3.67 -74.84
C THR A 94 27.15 2.68 -75.24
N GLU A 95 27.40 1.67 -76.02
CA GLU A 95 26.43 0.73 -76.55
C GLU A 95 25.54 0.09 -75.50
N ARG A 96 26.12 -0.24 -74.36
CA ARG A 96 25.45 -0.78 -73.19
C ARG A 96 24.43 0.19 -72.53
N PHE A 97 24.52 1.50 -72.78
CA PHE A 97 23.65 2.55 -72.29
C PHE A 97 22.77 3.21 -73.38
N SER A 98 22.53 2.51 -74.47
CA SER A 98 21.64 3.01 -75.51
C SER A 98 20.25 3.39 -75.05
N PHE A 99 19.77 2.76 -73.97
CA PHE A 99 18.50 3.10 -73.28
C PHE A 99 18.57 4.39 -72.52
N TRP A 100 19.74 5.01 -72.24
CA TRP A 100 19.93 6.26 -71.58
C TRP A 100 19.32 7.46 -72.33
N LYS A 101 18.91 7.24 -73.57
CA LYS A 101 18.22 8.24 -74.37
C LYS A 101 16.89 8.71 -73.82
N GLU A 102 16.32 8.01 -72.85
CA GLU A 102 15.04 8.31 -72.14
C GLU A 102 15.21 9.17 -70.88
N LYS A 103 16.46 9.54 -70.50
CA LYS A 103 16.70 10.35 -69.28
C LYS A 103 16.12 11.78 -69.44
N ASP A 104 15.61 12.35 -68.33
CA ASP A 104 15.03 13.69 -68.29
C ASP A 104 16.04 14.75 -68.79
N LYS A 105 15.71 15.37 -69.89
CA LYS A 105 16.52 16.42 -70.54
C LYS A 105 16.63 17.68 -69.68
N ASN A 106 15.72 17.94 -68.72
CA ASN A 106 15.76 19.13 -67.88
C ASN A 106 16.97 19.14 -66.95
N TYR A 107 17.39 17.98 -66.44
CA TYR A 107 18.60 17.82 -65.64
C TYR A 107 19.86 18.25 -66.44
N ILE A 108 19.99 17.77 -67.65
CA ILE A 108 21.11 18.08 -68.55
C ILE A 108 21.14 19.54 -68.93
N ARG A 109 19.98 20.14 -69.26
CA ARG A 109 19.84 21.59 -69.52
C ARG A 109 20.26 22.47 -68.37
N ASN A 110 19.95 22.09 -67.13
CA ASN A 110 20.32 22.85 -65.95
C ASN A 110 21.86 22.95 -65.79
N ILE A 111 22.59 21.89 -66.12
CA ILE A 111 24.05 21.90 -66.07
C ILE A 111 24.64 22.75 -67.20
N LEU A 112 24.05 22.78 -68.39
CA LEU A 112 24.45 23.67 -69.49
C LEU A 112 24.23 25.15 -69.15
N VAL A 113 23.26 25.46 -68.29
CA VAL A 113 22.99 26.85 -67.84
C VAL A 113 23.92 27.23 -66.68
N THR A 114 24.17 26.33 -65.75
CA THR A 114 24.95 26.61 -64.54
C THR A 114 26.47 26.51 -64.78
N LEU A 115 26.88 25.80 -65.81
CA LEU A 115 28.27 25.54 -66.17
C LEU A 115 29.12 24.93 -65.02
N LYS A 116 28.46 24.27 -64.09
CA LYS A 116 29.14 23.64 -62.96
C LYS A 116 29.06 22.13 -63.09
N PRO A 117 30.18 21.43 -62.93
CA PRO A 117 30.16 19.96 -62.88
C PRO A 117 29.26 19.49 -61.73
N LEU A 118 28.53 18.39 -61.95
CA LEU A 118 27.63 17.83 -60.92
C LEU A 118 27.71 16.31 -60.91
N GLY A 119 28.00 15.76 -59.72
CA GLY A 119 27.95 14.37 -59.43
C GLY A 119 26.65 14.00 -58.70
N THR A 120 25.92 13.00 -59.18
CA THR A 120 24.67 12.53 -58.57
C THR A 120 24.60 11.03 -58.48
N LEU A 121 24.08 10.50 -57.38
CA LEU A 121 23.74 9.08 -57.24
C LEU A 121 22.29 8.88 -57.68
N GLU A 122 22.07 8.13 -58.71
CA GLU A 122 20.78 7.96 -59.31
C GLU A 122 20.40 6.47 -59.40
N LYS A 123 19.11 6.22 -59.39
CA LYS A 123 18.54 4.90 -59.67
C LYS A 123 17.77 5.00 -60.96
N PHE A 124 18.27 4.37 -61.98
CA PHE A 124 17.64 4.37 -63.29
C PHE A 124 17.28 2.92 -63.69
N GLN A 125 16.00 2.65 -63.88
CA GLN A 125 15.45 1.30 -64.03
C GLN A 125 15.92 0.35 -62.92
N ASN A 126 16.65 -0.69 -63.21
CA ASN A 126 17.20 -1.66 -62.25
C ASN A 126 18.68 -1.38 -61.88
N TYR A 127 19.26 -0.31 -62.36
CA TYR A 127 20.66 0.05 -62.09
C TYR A 127 20.76 1.17 -61.08
N SER A 128 21.64 1.01 -60.11
CA SER A 128 22.07 2.10 -59.22
C SER A 128 23.40 2.60 -59.74
N VAL A 129 23.47 3.86 -60.14
CA VAL A 129 24.65 4.44 -60.75
C VAL A 129 25.02 5.77 -60.14
N TYR A 130 26.31 6.07 -60.21
CA TYR A 130 26.82 7.40 -59.91
C TYR A 130 27.08 8.08 -61.25
N SER A 131 26.42 9.19 -61.55
CA SER A 131 26.56 9.97 -62.80
C SER A 131 27.32 11.25 -62.47
N TYR A 132 28.40 11.51 -63.17
CA TYR A 132 29.16 12.75 -63.09
C TYR A 132 29.10 13.46 -64.43
N VAL A 133 28.62 14.67 -64.45
CA VAL A 133 28.45 15.45 -65.67
C VAL A 133 29.42 16.63 -65.68
N LEU A 134 30.22 16.74 -66.72
CA LEU A 134 31.19 17.81 -66.93
C LEU A 134 30.77 18.64 -68.18
N PRO A 135 30.56 19.96 -68.06
CA PRO A 135 30.32 20.83 -69.21
C PRO A 135 31.61 21.07 -69.99
N ILE A 136 31.49 21.00 -71.33
CA ILE A 136 32.60 21.26 -72.28
C ILE A 136 32.38 22.65 -72.82
N LEU A 137 33.42 23.50 -72.68
CA LEU A 137 33.39 24.88 -73.08
C LEU A 137 34.30 25.10 -74.29
N ASN A 138 34.04 26.12 -75.07
CA ASN A 138 34.97 26.62 -76.10
C ASN A 138 35.96 27.62 -75.48
N ASP A 139 36.88 28.13 -76.31
CA ASP A 139 37.88 29.12 -75.87
C ASP A 139 37.28 30.46 -75.41
N GLU A 140 35.99 30.69 -75.63
CA GLU A 140 35.22 31.88 -75.22
C GLU A 140 34.30 31.57 -73.99
N ASP A 141 34.52 30.46 -73.26
CA ASP A 141 33.72 29.98 -72.13
C ASP A 141 32.24 29.71 -72.47
N LYS A 142 31.91 29.49 -73.74
CA LYS A 142 30.53 29.10 -74.15
C LYS A 142 30.41 27.57 -74.23
N PRO A 143 29.25 27.00 -73.78
CA PRO A 143 29.06 25.55 -73.75
C PRO A 143 28.96 25.00 -75.20
N LEU A 144 29.82 24.02 -75.50
CA LEU A 144 29.77 23.20 -76.69
C LEU A 144 28.93 21.92 -76.52
N GLY A 145 28.91 21.41 -75.30
CA GLY A 145 28.22 20.17 -74.94
C GLY A 145 28.54 19.72 -73.54
N LEU A 146 28.25 18.45 -73.23
CA LEU A 146 28.51 17.84 -71.91
C LEU A 146 29.10 16.44 -72.09
N ILE A 147 29.92 16.01 -71.14
CA ILE A 147 30.32 14.63 -70.94
C ILE A 147 29.68 14.12 -69.65
N GLU A 148 28.96 13.00 -69.74
CA GLU A 148 28.42 12.27 -68.59
C GLU A 148 29.17 10.97 -68.43
N VAL A 149 29.78 10.74 -67.26
CA VAL A 149 30.52 9.52 -66.93
C VAL A 149 29.69 8.75 -65.89
N ILE A 150 29.39 7.48 -66.19
CA ILE A 150 28.47 6.67 -65.41
C ILE A 150 29.21 5.48 -64.79
N TYR A 151 29.16 5.41 -63.45
CA TYR A 151 29.73 4.32 -62.68
C TYR A 151 28.65 3.39 -62.10
N ASP A 152 28.88 2.09 -62.09
CA ASP A 152 28.05 1.09 -61.44
C ASP A 152 28.25 1.16 -59.93
N THR A 153 27.18 1.39 -59.17
CA THR A 153 27.20 1.40 -57.69
C THR A 153 26.58 0.13 -57.10
N SER A 154 26.17 -0.84 -57.86
CA SER A 154 25.52 -2.06 -57.40
C SER A 154 26.36 -2.83 -56.40
N TYR A 155 27.70 -2.81 -56.55
CA TYR A 155 28.61 -3.43 -55.60
C TYR A 155 28.68 -2.75 -54.25
N MET A 156 28.30 -1.49 -54.14
CA MET A 156 28.20 -0.75 -52.89
C MET A 156 27.18 -1.41 -51.99
N PHE A 157 26.04 -1.83 -52.51
CA PHE A 157 25.01 -2.52 -51.72
C PHE A 157 25.53 -3.82 -51.12
N ASN A 158 26.32 -4.55 -51.82
CA ASN A 158 26.95 -5.80 -51.33
C ASN A 158 27.97 -5.50 -50.23
N ILE A 159 28.77 -4.46 -50.36
CA ILE A 159 29.71 -4.03 -49.33
C ILE A 159 28.95 -3.59 -48.05
N MET A 160 27.92 -2.80 -48.23
CA MET A 160 27.09 -2.35 -47.12
C MET A 160 26.34 -3.51 -46.42
N ALA A 161 25.84 -4.49 -47.19
CA ALA A 161 25.21 -5.68 -46.64
C ALA A 161 26.17 -6.52 -45.79
N VAL A 162 27.41 -6.74 -46.26
CA VAL A 162 28.47 -7.45 -45.53
C VAL A 162 28.85 -6.66 -44.26
N LEU A 163 28.93 -5.34 -44.34
CA LEU A 163 29.21 -4.48 -43.21
C LEU A 163 28.11 -4.61 -42.14
N TRP A 164 26.84 -4.51 -42.51
CA TRP A 164 25.72 -4.70 -41.60
C TRP A 164 25.68 -6.10 -41.01
N GLN A 165 25.96 -7.14 -41.77
CA GLN A 165 26.05 -8.50 -41.25
C GLN A 165 27.14 -8.64 -40.21
N ARG A 166 28.34 -8.07 -40.41
CA ARG A 166 29.41 -8.07 -39.40
C ARG A 166 29.02 -7.32 -38.15
N ILE A 167 28.45 -6.13 -38.28
CA ILE A 167 27.95 -5.33 -37.16
C ILE A 167 26.93 -6.13 -36.33
N SER A 168 25.97 -6.77 -36.99
CA SER A 168 24.92 -7.57 -36.36
C SER A 168 25.50 -8.76 -35.59
N ILE A 169 26.44 -9.50 -36.17
CA ILE A 169 27.10 -10.64 -35.52
C ILE A 169 27.89 -10.17 -34.27
N THR A 170 28.64 -9.09 -34.43
CA THR A 170 29.42 -8.52 -33.29
C THR A 170 28.50 -8.05 -32.15
N LEU A 171 27.35 -7.44 -32.48
CA LEU A 171 26.36 -7.02 -31.49
C LEU A 171 25.77 -8.22 -30.73
N ILE A 172 25.40 -9.30 -31.45
CA ILE A 172 24.86 -10.51 -30.81
C ILE A 172 25.91 -11.14 -29.87
N CYS A 173 27.18 -11.25 -30.31
CA CYS A 173 28.25 -11.77 -29.49
C CYS A 173 28.48 -10.90 -28.23
N LEU A 174 28.41 -9.58 -28.36
CA LEU A 174 28.57 -8.65 -27.24
C LEU A 174 27.42 -8.78 -26.25
N ILE A 175 26.17 -8.85 -26.71
CA ILE A 175 24.99 -9.07 -25.87
C ILE A 175 25.12 -10.38 -25.09
N MET A 176 25.50 -11.47 -25.76
CA MET A 176 25.71 -12.76 -25.10
C MET A 176 26.82 -12.70 -24.04
N ALA A 177 27.95 -12.08 -24.36
CA ALA A 177 29.05 -11.93 -23.41
C ALA A 177 28.63 -11.14 -22.17
N VAL A 178 27.94 -10.01 -22.34
CA VAL A 178 27.43 -9.19 -21.22
C VAL A 178 26.41 -9.97 -20.40
N ALA A 179 25.50 -10.72 -21.02
CA ALA A 179 24.51 -11.52 -20.33
C ALA A 179 25.16 -12.64 -19.50
N ILE A 180 26.12 -13.37 -20.07
CA ILE A 180 26.85 -14.43 -19.35
C ILE A 180 27.66 -13.86 -18.19
N PHE A 181 28.36 -12.75 -18.39
CA PHE A 181 29.15 -12.11 -17.34
C PHE A 181 28.28 -11.58 -16.22
N SER A 182 27.17 -10.94 -16.55
CA SER A 182 26.18 -10.46 -15.57
C SER A 182 25.56 -11.62 -14.77
N PHE A 183 25.26 -12.73 -15.44
CA PHE A 183 24.74 -13.93 -14.78
C PHE A 183 25.77 -14.55 -13.81
N LEU A 184 27.04 -14.61 -14.20
CA LEU A 184 28.12 -15.14 -13.36
C LEU A 184 28.33 -14.27 -12.12
N ILE A 185 28.32 -12.93 -12.28
CA ILE A 185 28.40 -11.99 -11.18
C ILE A 185 27.20 -12.16 -10.23
N TYR A 186 25.98 -12.17 -10.80
CA TYR A 186 24.76 -12.35 -10.01
C TYR A 186 24.77 -13.67 -9.24
N ARG A 187 25.19 -14.76 -9.89
CA ARG A 187 25.27 -16.09 -9.25
C ARG A 187 26.31 -16.10 -8.10
N SER A 188 27.50 -15.53 -8.33
CA SER A 188 28.61 -15.58 -7.38
C SER A 188 28.43 -14.63 -6.20
N PHE A 189 28.01 -13.40 -6.46
CA PHE A 189 27.94 -12.34 -5.44
C PHE A 189 26.58 -12.21 -4.75
N PHE A 190 25.52 -12.79 -5.32
CA PHE A 190 24.18 -12.62 -4.76
C PHE A 190 23.47 -13.95 -4.48
N LEU A 191 23.37 -14.83 -5.48
CA LEU A 191 22.53 -16.03 -5.37
C LEU A 191 23.11 -17.04 -4.38
N LEU A 192 24.40 -17.33 -4.48
CA LEU A 192 25.10 -18.30 -3.60
C LEU A 192 25.13 -17.83 -2.14
N PRO A 193 25.52 -16.58 -1.80
CA PRO A 193 25.52 -16.10 -0.43
C PRO A 193 24.12 -16.06 0.20
N VAL A 194 23.08 -15.67 -0.57
CA VAL A 194 21.70 -15.66 -0.09
C VAL A 194 21.17 -17.08 0.14
N GLN A 195 21.47 -18.03 -0.74
CA GLN A 195 21.10 -19.43 -0.53
C GLN A 195 21.77 -20.03 0.71
N ASN A 196 23.05 -19.72 0.93
CA ASN A 196 23.78 -20.15 2.11
C ASN A 196 23.17 -19.55 3.40
N LEU A 197 22.82 -18.25 3.38
CA LEU A 197 22.15 -17.60 4.51
C LEU A 197 20.77 -18.20 4.79
N THR A 198 20.00 -18.48 3.74
CA THR A 198 18.66 -19.08 3.87
C THR A 198 18.74 -20.52 4.41
N SER A 199 19.69 -21.33 3.93
CA SER A 199 19.89 -22.68 4.43
C SER A 199 20.35 -22.68 5.88
N TRP A 200 21.22 -21.75 6.27
CA TRP A 200 21.63 -21.57 7.65
C TRP A 200 20.46 -21.16 8.56
N LEU A 201 19.64 -20.18 8.16
CA LEU A 201 18.43 -19.78 8.89
C LEU A 201 17.47 -20.97 9.08
N HIS A 202 17.38 -21.84 8.07
CA HIS A 202 16.53 -23.03 8.16
C HIS A 202 17.10 -24.09 9.13
N HIS A 203 18.43 -24.27 9.18
CA HIS A 203 19.12 -25.10 10.17
C HIS A 203 19.03 -24.51 11.58
N PHE A 204 19.14 -23.20 11.70
CA PHE A 204 18.96 -22.47 12.96
C PHE A 204 17.55 -22.63 13.52
N GLN A 205 16.51 -22.57 12.67
CA GLN A 205 15.11 -22.83 13.07
C GLN A 205 14.89 -24.25 13.57
N LYS A 206 15.66 -25.22 13.06
CA LYS A 206 15.59 -26.64 13.47
C LYS A 206 16.45 -26.97 14.71
N GLY A 207 17.15 -25.99 15.27
CA GLY A 207 17.93 -26.17 16.50
C GLY A 207 19.35 -26.76 16.32
N ASN A 208 19.82 -26.96 15.08
CA ASN A 208 21.15 -27.47 14.79
C ASN A 208 22.13 -26.31 14.60
N LEU A 209 23.17 -26.22 15.46
CA LEU A 209 24.05 -25.05 15.62
C LEU A 209 25.50 -25.26 15.14
N ASP A 210 25.84 -26.42 14.56
CA ASP A 210 27.23 -26.77 14.24
C ASP A 210 27.72 -26.33 12.85
N GLY A 211 27.08 -25.33 12.25
CA GLY A 211 27.45 -24.78 10.96
C GLY A 211 28.04 -23.37 11.09
N THR A 212 29.39 -23.25 11.11
CA THR A 212 30.07 -21.95 10.94
C THR A 212 29.89 -21.44 9.52
N HIS A 213 29.51 -20.16 9.38
CA HIS A 213 29.42 -19.51 8.08
C HIS A 213 30.78 -19.31 7.41
N THR A 214 30.90 -19.74 6.17
CA THR A 214 31.99 -19.38 5.26
C THR A 214 31.60 -18.19 4.38
N ILE A 215 31.07 -17.12 4.93
CA ILE A 215 30.89 -15.86 4.20
C ILE A 215 32.06 -14.96 4.58
N LYS A 216 32.90 -14.61 3.61
CA LYS A 216 34.11 -13.79 3.85
C LYS A 216 33.70 -12.42 4.40
N GLU A 217 34.31 -12.02 5.52
CA GLU A 217 34.27 -10.66 6.02
C GLU A 217 34.86 -9.70 4.97
N GLY A 218 34.06 -8.86 4.41
CA GLY A 218 34.49 -7.84 3.45
C GLY A 218 33.47 -7.41 2.44
N ASP A 219 32.34 -8.09 2.37
CA ASP A 219 31.25 -7.78 1.43
C ASP A 219 30.02 -7.27 2.18
N GLU A 220 29.22 -6.40 1.54
CA GLU A 220 27.99 -5.86 2.13
C GLU A 220 27.01 -6.97 2.57
N ILE A 221 27.01 -8.09 1.86
CA ILE A 221 26.21 -9.28 2.22
C ILE A 221 26.82 -9.99 3.43
N GLY A 222 28.14 -9.97 3.61
CA GLY A 222 28.81 -10.47 4.81
C GLY A 222 28.45 -9.66 6.05
N LYS A 223 28.34 -8.35 5.93
CA LYS A 223 27.84 -7.47 7.01
C LYS A 223 26.39 -7.79 7.36
N LEU A 224 25.52 -7.95 6.35
CA LEU A 224 24.13 -8.33 6.54
C LEU A 224 24.02 -9.74 7.19
N ALA A 225 24.86 -10.68 6.79
CA ALA A 225 24.90 -12.01 7.38
C ALA A 225 25.31 -11.97 8.86
N ASN A 226 26.30 -11.15 9.22
CA ASN A 226 26.72 -10.94 10.62
C ASN A 226 25.62 -10.23 11.43
N GLU A 227 24.92 -9.24 10.87
CA GLU A 227 23.77 -8.59 11.54
C GLU A 227 22.61 -9.56 11.74
N VAL A 228 22.32 -10.41 10.76
CA VAL A 228 21.30 -11.47 10.86
C VAL A 228 21.71 -12.55 11.86
N GLU A 229 22.99 -12.90 11.94
CA GLU A 229 23.52 -13.82 12.93
C GLU A 229 23.45 -13.24 14.35
N GLN A 230 23.83 -11.98 14.53
CA GLN A 230 23.69 -11.26 15.79
C GLN A 230 22.23 -11.09 16.21
N ALA A 231 21.35 -10.77 15.26
CA ALA A 231 19.91 -10.72 15.51
C ALA A 231 19.33 -12.10 15.88
N ALA A 232 19.79 -13.16 15.25
CA ALA A 232 19.38 -14.53 15.58
C ALA A 232 19.90 -14.98 16.96
N LEU A 233 21.14 -14.59 17.32
CA LEU A 233 21.70 -14.85 18.63
C LEU A 233 21.02 -14.01 19.72
N SER A 234 20.71 -12.74 19.46
CA SER A 234 19.95 -11.89 20.39
C SER A 234 18.51 -12.38 20.57
N LEU A 235 17.85 -12.86 19.50
CA LEU A 235 16.56 -13.52 19.57
C LEU A 235 16.62 -14.82 20.41
N ARG A 236 17.71 -15.55 20.35
CA ARG A 236 17.92 -16.74 21.19
C ARG A 236 18.15 -16.37 22.65
N VAL A 237 18.96 -15.36 22.93
CA VAL A 237 19.16 -14.84 24.29
C VAL A 237 17.85 -14.29 24.83
N ALA A 238 17.09 -13.54 24.03
CA ALA A 238 15.76 -13.07 24.36
C ALA A 238 14.76 -14.23 24.54
N ARG A 239 14.80 -15.27 23.69
CA ARG A 239 13.96 -16.45 23.81
C ARG A 239 14.33 -17.31 25.03
N ASN A 240 15.61 -17.43 25.37
CA ASN A 240 16.05 -18.11 26.59
C ASN A 240 15.72 -17.27 27.84
N ALA A 241 15.88 -15.95 27.80
CA ALA A 241 15.42 -15.05 28.87
C ALA A 241 13.89 -15.01 28.98
N ILE A 242 13.17 -15.12 27.86
CA ILE A 242 11.70 -15.27 27.83
C ILE A 242 11.32 -16.68 28.30
N SER A 243 12.08 -17.72 28.00
CA SER A 243 11.85 -19.08 28.48
C SER A 243 12.14 -19.23 29.97
N GLU A 244 13.17 -18.56 30.49
CA GLU A 244 13.45 -18.46 31.94
C GLU A 244 12.41 -17.59 32.66
N LYS A 245 11.99 -16.48 32.02
CA LYS A 245 10.83 -15.68 32.49
C LYS A 245 9.49 -16.39 32.25
N ALA A 246 9.37 -17.28 31.28
CA ALA A 246 8.17 -18.09 31.03
C ALA A 246 8.06 -19.30 31.96
N GLN A 247 9.16 -19.78 32.54
CA GLN A 247 9.10 -20.75 33.68
C GLN A 247 8.60 -20.09 34.97
N ILE A 248 8.71 -18.75 35.08
CA ILE A 248 8.04 -17.92 36.09
C ILE A 248 6.63 -17.51 35.63
N ARG A 249 6.33 -17.60 34.32
CA ARG A 249 5.02 -17.38 33.71
C ARG A 249 4.30 -18.71 33.54
N VAL A 250 3.63 -19.10 34.59
CA VAL A 250 2.35 -19.82 34.54
C VAL A 250 2.30 -21.07 33.64
N THR A 251 1.97 -22.18 34.25
CA THR A 251 1.19 -23.27 33.66
C THR A 251 0.35 -22.77 32.46
N GLN A 252 0.76 -23.15 31.25
CA GLN A 252 0.30 -22.61 29.97
C GLN A 252 -1.13 -23.03 29.56
N ASP A 253 -1.90 -23.69 30.42
CA ASP A 253 -3.19 -24.29 30.06
C ASP A 253 -4.42 -23.73 30.82
N GLU A 254 -4.28 -22.65 31.54
CA GLU A 254 -5.43 -22.10 32.26
C GLU A 254 -5.90 -20.75 31.67
N THR A 255 -7.14 -20.71 31.19
CA THR A 255 -7.84 -19.49 30.75
C THR A 255 -7.78 -18.39 31.81
N TRP A 256 -7.46 -17.16 31.41
CA TRP A 256 -7.48 -16.01 32.32
C TRP A 256 -8.91 -15.68 32.74
N THR A 257 -9.09 -15.46 34.05
CA THR A 257 -10.38 -15.13 34.67
C THR A 257 -10.28 -13.85 35.46
N GLU A 258 -11.44 -13.30 35.86
CA GLU A 258 -11.52 -12.18 36.80
C GLU A 258 -10.72 -12.44 38.08
N SER A 259 -10.83 -13.65 38.66
CA SER A 259 -10.10 -14.02 39.88
C SER A 259 -8.61 -13.97 39.69
N LYS A 260 -8.06 -14.57 38.62
CA LYS A 260 -6.62 -14.53 38.32
C LYS A 260 -6.10 -13.09 38.10
N LEU A 261 -6.90 -12.23 37.47
CA LEU A 261 -6.54 -10.83 37.32
C LEU A 261 -6.47 -10.14 38.68
N LYS A 262 -7.44 -10.39 39.60
CA LYS A 262 -7.43 -9.88 40.96
C LYS A 262 -6.19 -10.34 41.73
N ASP A 263 -5.85 -11.64 41.65
CA ASP A 263 -4.70 -12.19 42.35
C ASP A 263 -3.38 -11.58 41.84
N LEU A 264 -3.23 -11.39 40.52
CA LEU A 264 -2.07 -10.68 39.95
C LEU A 264 -1.92 -9.27 40.51
N ILE A 265 -3.01 -8.54 40.62
CA ILE A 265 -2.99 -7.16 41.07
C ILE A 265 -2.72 -7.08 42.56
N HIS A 266 -3.35 -7.92 43.37
CA HIS A 266 -3.03 -8.04 44.81
C HIS A 266 -1.54 -8.35 45.02
N ALA A 267 -0.95 -9.21 44.17
CA ALA A 267 0.46 -9.56 44.29
C ALA A 267 1.41 -8.42 43.84
N LYS A 268 1.04 -7.63 42.85
CA LYS A 268 1.95 -6.66 42.22
C LYS A 268 1.63 -5.21 42.47
N LEU A 269 0.36 -4.86 42.75
CA LEU A 269 -0.13 -3.48 42.86
C LEU A 269 -0.95 -3.23 44.13
N ILE A 270 -0.69 -3.94 45.22
CA ILE A 270 -1.49 -3.94 46.46
C ILE A 270 -1.74 -2.54 47.08
N ASN A 271 -0.93 -1.54 46.73
CA ASN A 271 -1.02 -0.19 47.25
C ASN A 271 -1.26 0.85 46.13
N TYR A 272 -1.74 0.45 44.97
CA TYR A 272 -1.99 1.38 43.85
C TYR A 272 -3.46 1.73 43.74
N ALA A 273 -3.74 3.01 43.56
CA ALA A 273 -5.07 3.48 43.17
C ALA A 273 -5.17 3.50 41.63
N PHE A 274 -6.15 2.78 41.12
CA PHE A 274 -6.35 2.56 39.69
C PHE A 274 -7.38 3.55 39.13
N PHE A 275 -6.95 4.33 38.11
CA PHE A 275 -7.78 5.31 37.42
C PHE A 275 -7.83 5.00 35.96
N VAL A 276 -9.02 4.93 35.36
CA VAL A 276 -9.23 4.85 33.91
C VAL A 276 -9.78 6.20 33.45
N VAL A 277 -9.31 6.65 32.30
CA VAL A 277 -9.79 7.84 31.63
C VAL A 277 -10.19 7.55 30.22
N SER A 278 -11.44 7.82 29.85
CA SER A 278 -11.95 7.70 28.48
C SER A 278 -12.94 8.80 28.15
N ASN A 279 -13.15 9.04 26.84
CA ASN A 279 -14.18 10.00 26.42
C ASN A 279 -15.59 9.48 26.74
N ARG A 280 -15.86 8.21 26.47
CA ARG A 280 -17.16 7.58 26.72
C ARG A 280 -17.26 7.07 28.14
N GLU A 281 -18.38 7.36 28.79
CA GLU A 281 -18.74 6.79 30.08
C GLU A 281 -19.38 5.41 29.93
N PRO A 282 -19.23 4.52 30.94
CA PRO A 282 -19.80 3.18 30.91
C PRO A 282 -21.33 3.15 31.06
N PHE A 283 -21.91 4.09 31.78
CA PHE A 283 -23.34 4.15 32.08
C PHE A 283 -23.86 5.57 31.92
N MET A 284 -24.85 5.79 31.07
CA MET A 284 -25.51 7.06 30.79
C MET A 284 -26.91 7.04 31.37
N HIS A 285 -27.36 8.17 31.91
CA HIS A 285 -28.74 8.36 32.35
C HIS A 285 -29.46 9.20 31.29
N ILE A 286 -30.43 8.59 30.63
CA ILE A 286 -31.17 9.21 29.53
C ILE A 286 -32.63 9.32 29.92
N THR A 287 -33.18 10.54 29.84
CA THR A 287 -34.63 10.77 29.98
C THR A 287 -35.26 10.37 28.66
N ASP A 288 -36.18 9.42 28.71
CA ASP A 288 -37.01 9.00 27.58
C ASP A 288 -37.97 10.14 27.20
N PRO A 289 -37.98 10.58 25.94
CA PRO A 289 -38.78 11.72 25.51
C PRO A 289 -40.31 11.46 25.64
N GLU A 290 -40.74 10.20 25.45
CA GLU A 290 -42.16 9.85 25.45
C GLU A 290 -42.68 9.60 26.87
N THR A 291 -41.91 8.89 27.67
CA THR A 291 -42.36 8.49 29.01
C THR A 291 -41.87 9.41 30.14
N SER A 292 -40.97 10.34 29.85
CA SER A 292 -40.25 11.18 30.84
C SER A 292 -39.52 10.40 31.93
N ARG A 293 -39.42 9.08 31.81
CA ARG A 293 -38.68 8.24 32.76
C ARG A 293 -37.21 8.24 32.43
N VAL A 294 -36.38 8.22 33.47
CA VAL A 294 -34.94 8.07 33.30
C VAL A 294 -34.58 6.59 33.23
N ARG A 295 -33.92 6.20 32.20
CA ARG A 295 -33.31 4.87 32.05
C ARG A 295 -31.80 4.95 32.10
N VAL A 296 -31.17 3.91 32.65
CA VAL A 296 -29.72 3.71 32.50
C VAL A 296 -29.47 3.01 31.19
N PHE A 297 -28.56 3.56 30.43
CA PHE A 297 -28.18 3.04 29.12
C PHE A 297 -26.66 2.81 29.08
N GLN A 298 -26.22 1.63 28.68
CA GLN A 298 -24.83 1.32 28.42
C GLN A 298 -24.54 1.58 26.94
N PRO A 299 -23.73 2.60 26.59
CA PRO A 299 -23.51 2.94 25.19
C PRO A 299 -22.71 1.85 24.49
N PRO A 300 -23.04 1.48 23.25
CA PRO A 300 -22.28 0.51 22.48
C PRO A 300 -20.88 1.09 22.19
N SER A 301 -19.86 0.56 22.82
CA SER A 301 -18.48 1.01 22.68
C SER A 301 -17.51 -0.12 23.02
N GLY A 302 -16.64 -0.48 22.08
CA GLY A 302 -15.61 -1.50 22.32
C GLY A 302 -14.71 -1.18 23.53
N VAL A 303 -14.43 0.10 23.78
CA VAL A 303 -13.65 0.52 24.95
C VAL A 303 -14.43 0.26 26.24
N VAL A 304 -15.72 0.58 26.26
CA VAL A 304 -16.58 0.33 27.44
C VAL A 304 -16.67 -1.17 27.71
N THR A 305 -17.00 -1.94 26.69
CA THR A 305 -17.11 -3.42 26.78
C THR A 305 -15.81 -4.07 27.29
N ALA A 306 -14.66 -3.53 26.91
CA ALA A 306 -13.36 -4.07 27.32
C ALA A 306 -12.95 -3.64 28.72
N ILE A 307 -13.22 -2.40 29.13
CA ILE A 307 -12.72 -1.83 30.39
C ILE A 307 -13.66 -2.11 31.58
N ASP A 308 -14.99 -2.16 31.36
CA ASP A 308 -15.96 -2.40 32.44
C ASP A 308 -15.69 -3.70 33.23
N PRO A 309 -15.45 -4.87 32.58
CA PRO A 309 -15.09 -6.09 33.31
C PRO A 309 -13.82 -5.96 34.14
N ILE A 310 -12.86 -5.18 33.68
CA ILE A 310 -11.60 -4.95 34.38
C ILE A 310 -11.86 -4.15 35.66
N LEU A 311 -12.59 -3.04 35.55
CA LEU A 311 -12.90 -2.22 36.74
C LEU A 311 -13.86 -2.90 37.69
N ARG A 312 -14.77 -3.76 37.21
CA ARG A 312 -15.57 -4.62 38.12
C ARG A 312 -14.68 -5.56 38.92
N ALA A 313 -13.60 -6.05 38.32
CA ALA A 313 -12.62 -6.92 38.97
C ALA A 313 -11.74 -6.16 39.96
N LEU A 314 -11.28 -4.94 39.63
CA LEU A 314 -10.24 -4.20 40.34
C LEU A 314 -10.79 -3.19 41.33
N GLY A 315 -11.99 -2.67 41.11
CA GLY A 315 -12.42 -1.43 41.68
C GLY A 315 -11.67 -0.23 41.07
N GLY A 316 -11.65 0.89 41.76
CA GLY A 316 -10.98 2.11 41.31
C GLY A 316 -11.96 3.17 40.78
N MET A 317 -11.47 4.04 39.90
CA MET A 317 -12.26 5.16 39.41
C MET A 317 -12.19 5.26 37.89
N TRP A 318 -13.36 5.43 37.26
CA TRP A 318 -13.45 5.76 35.83
C TRP A 318 -13.82 7.24 35.67
N ILE A 319 -12.99 8.00 34.97
CA ILE A 319 -13.21 9.41 34.68
C ILE A 319 -13.62 9.55 33.23
N ALA A 320 -14.81 10.10 32.97
CA ALA A 320 -15.36 10.20 31.65
C ALA A 320 -16.25 11.45 31.47
N HIS A 321 -16.52 11.79 30.19
CA HIS A 321 -17.48 12.84 29.87
C HIS A 321 -18.92 12.36 30.15
N GLY A 322 -19.65 13.13 30.96
CA GLY A 322 -21.07 12.92 31.21
C GLY A 322 -21.90 13.44 30.03
N ALA A 323 -22.32 12.53 29.14
CA ALA A 323 -23.02 12.85 27.89
C ALA A 323 -24.54 12.64 27.96
N GLY A 324 -25.05 11.95 28.99
CA GLY A 324 -26.46 11.70 29.19
C GLY A 324 -27.22 12.96 29.66
N ASN A 325 -28.40 13.20 29.07
CA ASN A 325 -29.22 14.38 29.36
C ASN A 325 -29.73 14.44 30.81
N ALA A 326 -29.72 13.31 31.51
CA ALA A 326 -30.10 13.23 32.92
C ALA A 326 -28.92 13.00 33.88
N ASP A 327 -27.70 12.85 33.38
CA ASP A 327 -26.51 12.46 34.17
C ASP A 327 -26.26 13.35 35.39
N LYS A 328 -26.47 14.67 35.24
CA LYS A 328 -26.27 15.65 36.32
C LYS A 328 -27.15 15.40 37.55
N LYS A 329 -28.28 14.68 37.39
CA LYS A 329 -29.21 14.38 38.47
C LYS A 329 -28.77 13.19 39.33
N PHE A 330 -27.83 12.38 38.83
CA PHE A 330 -27.43 11.12 39.46
C PHE A 330 -25.99 11.11 39.97
N VAL A 331 -25.37 12.26 40.11
CA VAL A 331 -24.04 12.41 40.72
C VAL A 331 -24.13 13.17 42.03
N ASN A 332 -23.17 12.91 42.91
CA ASN A 332 -23.01 13.69 44.16
C ASN A 332 -22.36 15.08 43.87
N SER A 333 -22.15 15.87 44.93
CA SER A 333 -21.51 17.21 44.86
C SER A 333 -20.10 17.21 44.25
N LYS A 334 -19.43 16.06 44.18
CA LYS A 334 -18.11 15.86 43.55
C LYS A 334 -18.20 15.21 42.18
N ASN A 335 -19.37 15.21 41.55
CA ASN A 335 -19.66 14.61 40.24
C ASN A 335 -19.39 13.09 40.16
N LYS A 336 -19.58 12.36 41.25
CA LYS A 336 -19.31 10.92 41.39
C LYS A 336 -20.56 10.13 41.62
N LEU A 337 -20.56 8.86 41.11
CA LEU A 337 -21.57 7.86 41.45
C LEU A 337 -20.93 6.46 41.47
N GLY A 338 -21.51 5.54 42.26
CA GLY A 338 -21.13 4.13 42.22
C GLY A 338 -21.75 3.43 41.02
N VAL A 339 -21.00 2.61 40.35
CA VAL A 339 -21.40 1.82 39.17
C VAL A 339 -20.83 0.40 39.23
N PRO A 340 -21.44 -0.60 38.55
CA PRO A 340 -22.76 -0.54 37.89
C PRO A 340 -23.88 -0.19 38.85
N PRO A 341 -25.03 0.29 38.35
CA PRO A 341 -26.19 0.54 39.21
C PRO A 341 -26.54 -0.69 40.07
N ASN A 342 -26.79 -0.46 41.34
CA ASN A 342 -27.07 -1.48 42.38
C ASN A 342 -25.90 -2.40 42.79
N GLU A 343 -24.78 -2.43 42.07
CA GLU A 343 -23.60 -3.23 42.44
C GLU A 343 -22.48 -2.41 43.10
N ASN A 344 -22.31 -1.16 42.68
CA ASN A 344 -21.32 -0.21 43.22
C ASN A 344 -19.89 -0.78 43.24
N ARG A 345 -19.45 -1.44 42.17
CA ARG A 345 -18.15 -2.10 42.06
C ARG A 345 -16.98 -1.13 41.95
N TYR A 346 -17.22 0.02 41.29
CA TYR A 346 -16.23 1.09 41.13
C TYR A 346 -16.92 2.45 41.05
N ILE A 347 -16.15 3.54 41.03
CA ILE A 347 -16.66 4.90 41.00
C ILE A 347 -16.55 5.48 39.63
N LEU A 348 -17.64 6.05 39.09
CA LEU A 348 -17.65 6.89 37.90
C LEU A 348 -17.58 8.35 38.30
N LYS A 349 -16.58 9.11 37.86
CA LYS A 349 -16.48 10.56 37.99
C LYS A 349 -16.75 11.19 36.62
N ARG A 350 -17.72 12.08 36.55
CA ARG A 350 -18.12 12.76 35.31
C ARG A 350 -17.46 14.10 35.15
N VAL A 351 -16.96 14.40 33.97
CA VAL A 351 -16.45 15.70 33.52
C VAL A 351 -17.49 16.32 32.59
N TRP A 352 -17.86 17.58 32.90
CA TRP A 352 -18.88 18.28 32.10
C TRP A 352 -18.22 19.14 31.04
N LEU A 353 -18.66 18.97 29.78
CA LEU A 353 -18.24 19.78 28.65
C LEU A 353 -19.38 20.68 28.20
N THR A 354 -19.06 21.86 27.69
CA THR A 354 -19.99 22.68 26.96
C THR A 354 -20.18 22.11 25.55
N LYS A 355 -21.22 22.57 24.86
CA LYS A 355 -21.47 22.13 23.49
C LYS A 355 -20.35 22.54 22.53
N GLU A 356 -19.80 23.74 22.73
CA GLU A 356 -18.66 24.27 21.95
C GLU A 356 -17.41 23.44 22.19
N GLU A 357 -17.11 23.08 23.44
CA GLU A 357 -16.00 22.20 23.78
C GLU A 357 -16.17 20.82 23.16
N GLU A 358 -17.37 20.23 23.24
CA GLU A 358 -17.64 18.93 22.62
C GLU A 358 -17.49 19.00 21.11
N CYS A 359 -18.04 20.04 20.46
CA CYS A 359 -17.92 20.21 19.02
C CYS A 359 -16.46 20.38 18.56
N GLY A 360 -15.66 21.23 19.20
CA GLY A 360 -14.27 21.46 18.81
C GLY A 360 -13.36 20.27 19.14
N TYR A 361 -13.47 19.74 20.35
CA TYR A 361 -12.63 18.64 20.84
C TYR A 361 -12.99 17.31 20.19
N TYR A 362 -14.26 16.89 20.24
CA TYR A 362 -14.68 15.56 19.81
C TYR A 362 -15.01 15.52 18.32
N ASP A 363 -15.96 16.36 17.85
CA ASP A 363 -16.35 16.33 16.46
C ASP A 363 -15.22 16.86 15.56
N GLY A 364 -14.62 18.01 15.88
CA GLY A 364 -13.59 18.67 15.11
C GLY A 364 -12.24 17.96 15.19
N PHE A 365 -11.43 18.25 16.22
CA PHE A 365 -10.04 17.77 16.25
C PHE A 365 -9.92 16.26 16.27
N SER A 366 -10.73 15.56 17.09
CA SER A 366 -10.65 14.10 17.19
C SER A 366 -11.20 13.40 15.94
N ASN A 367 -12.40 13.77 15.46
CA ASN A 367 -13.13 12.97 14.48
C ASN A 367 -13.09 13.51 13.03
N GLU A 368 -12.86 14.81 12.81
CA GLU A 368 -12.55 15.37 11.50
C GLU A 368 -11.03 15.49 11.25
N GLY A 369 -10.21 15.52 12.30
CA GLY A 369 -8.75 15.60 12.20
C GLY A 369 -8.05 14.26 12.36
N LEU A 370 -7.87 13.79 13.61
CA LEU A 370 -7.06 12.60 13.91
C LEU A 370 -7.63 11.29 13.36
N TRP A 371 -8.94 11.11 13.42
CA TRP A 371 -9.59 9.88 12.95
C TRP A 371 -9.30 9.60 11.47
N PRO A 372 -9.61 10.50 10.51
CA PRO A 372 -9.29 10.25 9.10
C PRO A 372 -7.79 10.21 8.82
N LEU A 373 -6.97 10.98 9.55
CA LEU A 373 -5.52 10.93 9.42
C LEU A 373 -4.95 9.54 9.73
N CYS A 374 -5.39 8.94 10.84
CA CYS A 374 -4.85 7.67 11.32
C CYS A 374 -5.42 6.46 10.60
N LEU A 375 -6.67 6.52 10.18
CA LEU A 375 -7.34 5.39 9.51
C LEU A 375 -7.10 5.32 8.00
N THR A 376 -6.56 6.40 7.40
CA THR A 376 -6.11 6.40 5.98
C THR A 376 -7.14 5.87 4.97
N THR A 377 -8.43 6.16 5.21
CA THR A 377 -9.53 5.79 4.31
C THR A 377 -9.77 6.82 3.19
N PHE A 378 -8.76 7.62 2.90
CA PHE A 378 -8.75 8.67 1.88
C PHE A 378 -9.75 9.82 2.10
N ILE A 379 -10.31 9.93 3.30
CA ILE A 379 -11.04 11.12 3.74
C ILE A 379 -10.02 12.16 4.18
N ARG A 380 -10.14 13.35 3.63
CA ARG A 380 -9.22 14.44 3.93
C ARG A 380 -9.37 14.88 5.39
N PRO A 381 -8.29 14.82 6.22
CA PRO A 381 -8.35 15.33 7.58
C PRO A 381 -8.49 16.85 7.59
N ILE A 382 -9.25 17.36 8.54
CA ILE A 382 -9.49 18.79 8.73
C ILE A 382 -8.92 19.21 10.09
N PHE A 383 -8.03 20.19 10.08
CA PHE A 383 -7.42 20.75 11.28
C PHE A 383 -7.71 22.24 11.37
N ARG A 384 -8.54 22.64 12.35
CA ARG A 384 -8.84 24.04 12.67
C ARG A 384 -8.12 24.43 13.97
N ALA A 385 -7.55 25.63 14.02
CA ALA A 385 -6.88 26.12 15.23
C ALA A 385 -7.86 26.22 16.42
N THR A 386 -9.10 26.60 16.18
CA THR A 386 -10.15 26.65 17.19
C THR A 386 -10.44 25.29 17.81
N ASP A 387 -10.46 24.22 17.00
CA ASP A 387 -10.70 22.86 17.47
C ASP A 387 -9.53 22.36 18.32
N TRP A 388 -8.29 22.73 17.96
CA TRP A 388 -7.10 22.44 18.75
C TRP A 388 -7.13 23.14 20.11
N GLU A 389 -7.56 24.40 20.17
CA GLU A 389 -7.72 25.10 21.46
C GLU A 389 -8.76 24.42 22.33
N MET A 390 -9.91 23.99 21.78
CA MET A 390 -10.93 23.24 22.53
C MET A 390 -10.38 21.89 23.00
N TYR A 391 -9.59 21.21 22.15
CA TYR A 391 -8.93 19.95 22.52
C TYR A 391 -7.98 20.12 23.71
N LYS A 392 -7.18 21.16 23.73
CA LYS A 392 -6.31 21.50 24.88
C LYS A 392 -7.12 21.81 26.13
N THR A 393 -8.17 22.61 26.00
CA THR A 393 -9.06 22.99 27.08
C THR A 393 -9.72 21.78 27.74
N VAL A 394 -10.24 20.86 26.91
CA VAL A 394 -10.87 19.62 27.41
C VAL A 394 -9.84 18.72 28.09
N ASN A 395 -8.65 18.52 27.47
CA ASN A 395 -7.58 17.74 28.09
C ASN A 395 -7.19 18.36 29.47
N GLN A 396 -7.15 19.70 29.62
CA GLN A 396 -6.86 20.35 30.87
C GLN A 396 -7.97 20.08 31.92
N LYS A 397 -9.26 20.16 31.55
CA LYS A 397 -10.38 19.82 32.43
C LYS A 397 -10.29 18.38 32.95
N PHE A 398 -9.93 17.43 32.08
CA PHE A 398 -9.73 16.06 32.52
C PHE A 398 -8.50 15.91 33.42
N ALA A 399 -7.40 16.61 33.10
CA ALA A 399 -6.23 16.61 33.97
C ALA A 399 -6.55 17.11 35.36
N ASP A 400 -7.29 18.23 35.47
CA ASP A 400 -7.70 18.80 36.76
C ASP A 400 -8.61 17.83 37.54
N ALA A 401 -9.60 17.23 36.84
CA ALA A 401 -10.50 16.25 37.45
C ALA A 401 -9.77 14.99 37.95
N ILE A 402 -8.69 14.57 37.29
CA ILE A 402 -7.84 13.46 37.72
C ILE A 402 -7.00 13.88 38.91
N LEU A 403 -6.31 15.02 38.83
CA LEU A 403 -5.41 15.51 39.87
C LEU A 403 -6.11 15.72 41.20
N GLU A 404 -7.41 16.13 41.21
CA GLU A 404 -8.25 16.21 42.39
C GLU A 404 -8.43 14.88 43.11
N GLU A 405 -8.34 13.76 42.42
CA GLU A 405 -8.64 12.42 42.93
C GLU A 405 -7.39 11.58 43.19
N LEU A 406 -6.23 11.98 42.67
CA LEU A 406 -5.02 11.18 42.81
C LEU A 406 -4.59 11.11 44.30
N PRO A 407 -4.34 9.90 44.81
CA PRO A 407 -3.83 9.73 46.19
C PRO A 407 -2.41 10.28 46.35
N ALA A 408 -1.97 10.50 47.55
CA ALA A 408 -0.62 11.00 47.83
C ALA A 408 0.50 10.09 47.32
N LYS A 409 0.25 8.79 47.25
CA LYS A 409 1.25 7.78 46.80
C LYS A 409 0.64 6.83 45.77
N ASN A 410 1.49 6.37 44.86
CA ASN A 410 1.22 5.29 43.91
C ASN A 410 -0.04 5.46 43.01
N PRO A 411 -0.26 6.61 42.39
CA PRO A 411 -1.36 6.73 41.42
C PRO A 411 -1.00 6.01 40.12
N PHE A 412 -1.95 5.20 39.61
CA PHE A 412 -1.88 4.56 38.31
C PHE A 412 -3.01 5.08 37.41
N VAL A 413 -2.66 5.71 36.29
CA VAL A 413 -3.61 6.32 35.37
C VAL A 413 -3.54 5.61 34.01
N PHE A 414 -4.66 5.01 33.60
CA PHE A 414 -4.80 4.33 32.33
C PHE A 414 -5.65 5.16 31.37
N ILE A 415 -4.98 5.87 30.48
CA ILE A 415 -5.59 6.77 29.49
C ILE A 415 -6.02 5.97 28.27
N GLN A 416 -7.24 6.20 27.79
CA GLN A 416 -7.81 5.53 26.65
C GLN A 416 -7.94 6.46 25.45
N ASP A 417 -7.28 6.05 24.35
CA ASP A 417 -7.47 6.51 23.00
C ASP A 417 -6.97 7.94 22.69
N TYR A 418 -7.08 8.30 21.41
CA TYR A 418 -6.56 9.54 20.78
C TYR A 418 -7.22 10.84 21.29
N HIS A 419 -8.22 10.73 22.13
CA HIS A 419 -8.90 11.88 22.70
C HIS A 419 -8.05 12.63 23.75
N PHE A 420 -7.03 12.00 24.31
CA PHE A 420 -6.33 12.48 25.51
C PHE A 420 -4.79 12.44 25.36
N VAL A 421 -4.28 12.82 24.20
CA VAL A 421 -2.83 12.75 23.93
C VAL A 421 -1.98 13.70 24.79
N LEU A 422 -2.57 14.78 25.29
CA LEU A 422 -1.87 15.77 26.11
C LEU A 422 -1.92 15.45 27.62
N LEU A 423 -2.80 14.54 28.00
CA LEU A 423 -3.15 14.31 29.42
C LEU A 423 -1.95 13.80 30.21
N ALA A 424 -1.14 12.91 29.68
CA ALA A 424 0.04 12.39 30.37
C ALA A 424 1.02 13.51 30.73
N LYS A 425 1.28 14.44 29.84
CA LYS A 425 2.14 15.59 30.07
C LYS A 425 1.57 16.50 31.17
N MET A 426 0.27 16.78 31.12
CA MET A 426 -0.41 17.65 32.09
C MET A 426 -0.40 17.04 33.53
N ILE A 427 -0.62 15.73 33.62
CA ILE A 427 -0.57 15.02 34.90
C ILE A 427 0.86 14.95 35.44
N LYS A 428 1.84 14.54 34.62
CA LYS A 428 3.25 14.42 35.02
C LYS A 428 3.86 15.77 35.48
N ALA A 429 3.38 16.88 34.95
CA ALA A 429 3.82 18.22 35.37
C ALA A 429 3.52 18.52 36.84
N LYS A 430 2.45 17.93 37.41
CA LYS A 430 2.01 18.10 38.82
C LYS A 430 2.33 16.88 39.68
N ARG A 431 2.31 15.68 39.05
CA ARG A 431 2.51 14.40 39.73
C ARG A 431 3.51 13.55 38.91
N PRO A 432 4.82 13.86 38.95
CA PRO A 432 5.86 13.10 38.24
C PRO A 432 5.96 11.64 38.70
N ASP A 433 5.48 11.35 39.93
CA ASP A 433 5.41 10.00 40.50
C ASP A 433 4.28 9.12 39.93
N ALA A 434 3.28 9.71 39.26
CA ALA A 434 2.17 8.95 38.67
C ALA A 434 2.66 8.00 37.58
N ILE A 435 2.21 6.73 37.61
CA ILE A 435 2.43 5.80 36.55
C ILE A 435 1.32 5.97 35.53
N ILE A 436 1.68 6.23 34.28
CA ILE A 436 0.74 6.53 33.21
C ILE A 436 0.92 5.54 32.04
N ALA A 437 -0.15 4.81 31.72
CA ALA A 437 -0.27 4.08 30.47
C ALA A 437 -1.25 4.79 29.55
N LEU A 438 -0.88 4.96 28.29
CA LEU A 438 -1.77 5.42 27.22
C LEU A 438 -2.01 4.24 26.26
N PHE A 439 -3.28 3.90 26.04
CA PHE A 439 -3.64 2.91 25.05
C PHE A 439 -4.32 3.57 23.85
N TRP A 440 -3.74 3.39 22.68
CA TRP A 440 -4.19 3.96 21.42
C TRP A 440 -4.98 2.91 20.64
N HIS A 441 -6.29 3.11 20.46
CA HIS A 441 -7.19 2.10 19.91
C HIS A 441 -7.33 2.09 18.39
N ILE A 442 -6.86 3.13 17.70
CA ILE A 442 -6.91 3.20 16.24
C ILE A 442 -5.54 2.89 15.64
N PRO A 443 -5.43 2.62 14.33
CA PRO A 443 -4.13 2.48 13.70
C PRO A 443 -3.24 3.69 13.92
N TRP A 444 -1.94 3.48 14.10
CA TRP A 444 -0.98 4.56 13.95
C TRP A 444 -0.46 4.54 12.51
N PRO A 445 -0.61 5.64 11.73
CA PRO A 445 -0.24 5.68 10.33
C PRO A 445 1.28 5.71 10.14
N SER A 446 1.76 5.64 8.89
CA SER A 446 3.17 5.89 8.59
C SER A 446 3.57 7.31 8.97
N SER A 447 4.87 7.53 9.20
CA SER A 447 5.42 8.83 9.57
C SER A 447 5.12 9.91 8.52
N GLU A 448 5.14 9.56 7.22
CA GLU A 448 4.81 10.47 6.12
C GLU A 448 3.37 10.99 6.21
N ILE A 449 2.43 10.12 6.56
CA ILE A 449 1.03 10.50 6.73
C ILE A 449 0.87 11.36 7.99
N PHE A 450 1.50 10.98 9.10
CA PHE A 450 1.37 11.73 10.36
C PHE A 450 1.98 13.14 10.25
N LEU A 451 2.95 13.36 9.36
CA LEU A 451 3.55 14.67 9.05
C LEU A 451 2.52 15.73 8.66
N ILE A 452 1.37 15.34 8.11
CA ILE A 452 0.28 16.27 7.71
C ILE A 452 -0.30 17.00 8.93
N CYS A 453 -0.27 16.37 10.13
CA CYS A 453 -0.83 16.98 11.32
C CYS A 453 -0.05 18.25 11.73
N PRO A 454 -0.71 19.42 11.81
CA PRO A 454 -0.04 20.65 12.20
C PRO A 454 0.53 20.59 13.64
N TYR A 455 -0.11 19.86 14.52
CA TYR A 455 0.20 19.76 15.95
C TYR A 455 0.97 18.49 16.34
N LYS A 456 1.66 17.89 15.35
CA LYS A 456 2.39 16.63 15.51
C LYS A 456 3.42 16.62 16.63
N GLN A 457 4.13 17.74 16.85
CA GLN A 457 5.14 17.82 17.89
C GLN A 457 4.52 17.83 19.27
N GLU A 458 3.46 18.62 19.48
CA GLU A 458 2.74 18.70 20.75
C GLU A 458 2.05 17.39 21.09
N ILE A 459 1.50 16.69 20.09
CA ILE A 459 0.90 15.36 20.27
C ILE A 459 1.95 14.36 20.71
N LEU A 460 3.07 14.25 20.00
CA LEU A 460 4.14 13.32 20.36
C LEU A 460 4.75 13.67 21.73
N ASP A 461 4.98 14.94 22.00
CA ASP A 461 5.47 15.38 23.30
C ASP A 461 4.49 15.06 24.42
N GLY A 462 3.19 15.21 24.18
CA GLY A 462 2.13 14.81 25.10
C GLY A 462 2.16 13.31 25.40
N MET A 463 2.16 12.49 24.37
CA MET A 463 2.16 11.02 24.46
C MET A 463 3.41 10.46 25.14
N LEU A 464 4.59 10.98 24.81
CA LEU A 464 5.88 10.54 25.38
C LEU A 464 6.14 10.97 26.83
N ASN A 465 5.15 11.56 27.48
CA ASN A 465 5.12 11.70 28.93
C ASN A 465 4.44 10.50 29.61
N SER A 466 3.91 9.54 28.86
CA SER A 466 3.47 8.24 29.39
C SER A 466 4.66 7.34 29.68
N ASP A 467 4.52 6.43 30.64
CA ASP A 467 5.52 5.40 30.93
C ASP A 467 5.38 4.22 29.96
N LEU A 468 4.14 3.97 29.48
CA LEU A 468 3.82 2.94 28.49
C LEU A 468 2.83 3.47 27.46
N ILE A 469 3.08 3.22 26.19
CA ILE A 469 2.14 3.43 25.09
C ILE A 469 1.80 2.06 24.49
N GLY A 470 0.52 1.72 24.50
CA GLY A 470 -0.01 0.46 23.96
C GLY A 470 -0.72 0.67 22.63
N PHE A 471 -0.48 -0.25 21.70
CA PHE A 471 -1.20 -0.39 20.43
C PHE A 471 -1.77 -1.81 20.31
N HIS A 472 -2.62 -2.06 19.32
CA HIS A 472 -3.16 -3.40 19.12
C HIS A 472 -2.18 -4.35 18.41
N VAL A 473 -1.44 -3.85 17.43
CA VAL A 473 -0.57 -4.66 16.58
C VAL A 473 0.83 -4.07 16.47
N GLN A 474 1.81 -4.95 16.29
CA GLN A 474 3.23 -4.56 16.24
C GLN A 474 3.55 -3.52 15.16
N ASN A 475 2.86 -3.57 14.02
CA ASN A 475 3.06 -2.61 12.94
C ASN A 475 2.79 -1.16 13.37
N HIS A 476 1.78 -0.94 14.23
CA HIS A 476 1.49 0.40 14.76
C HIS A 476 2.57 0.87 15.73
N CYS A 477 3.16 -0.04 16.51
CA CYS A 477 4.32 0.26 17.36
C CYS A 477 5.51 0.73 16.50
N ASN A 478 5.82 0.00 15.43
CA ASN A 478 6.91 0.32 14.52
C ASN A 478 6.70 1.68 13.84
N ASN A 479 5.48 1.95 13.37
CA ASN A 479 5.13 3.23 12.76
C ASN A 479 5.26 4.38 13.76
N PHE A 480 4.85 4.18 15.03
CA PHE A 480 4.99 5.18 16.08
C PHE A 480 6.45 5.48 16.41
N LEU A 481 7.27 4.44 16.54
CA LEU A 481 8.72 4.57 16.77
C LEU A 481 9.40 5.33 15.62
N ASP A 482 9.09 5.00 14.36
CA ASP A 482 9.59 5.72 13.19
C ASP A 482 9.11 7.17 13.17
N THR A 483 7.85 7.42 13.50
CA THR A 483 7.29 8.78 13.60
C THR A 483 8.03 9.61 14.64
N ALA A 484 8.26 9.07 15.84
CA ALA A 484 8.98 9.77 16.91
C ALA A 484 10.43 10.04 16.51
N ASN A 485 11.11 9.06 15.94
CA ASN A 485 12.50 9.19 15.49
C ASN A 485 12.72 10.28 14.44
N ARG A 486 11.72 10.51 13.58
CA ARG A 486 11.80 11.51 12.50
C ARG A 486 11.39 12.92 12.93
N LEU A 487 10.48 13.05 13.91
CA LEU A 487 9.81 14.31 14.18
C LEU A 487 10.27 15.02 15.46
N ILE A 488 10.91 14.30 16.36
CA ILE A 488 11.35 14.85 17.65
C ILE A 488 12.75 14.37 17.98
N GLU A 489 13.47 15.17 18.76
CA GLU A 489 14.77 14.78 19.29
C GLU A 489 14.57 13.73 20.38
N CYS A 490 14.93 12.46 20.06
CA CYS A 490 14.83 11.33 20.97
C CYS A 490 15.78 10.21 20.54
N ARG A 491 16.03 9.26 21.43
CA ARG A 491 16.72 8.01 21.11
C ARG A 491 15.69 6.88 21.07
N VAL A 492 15.54 6.25 19.92
CA VAL A 492 14.70 5.07 19.74
C VAL A 492 15.54 3.81 19.91
N ASP A 493 15.07 2.90 20.75
CA ASP A 493 15.62 1.56 20.93
C ASP A 493 14.64 0.55 20.31
N MET A 494 15.02 0.02 19.15
CA MET A 494 14.17 -0.94 18.41
C MET A 494 14.18 -2.35 19.02
N GLU A 495 15.18 -2.69 19.84
CA GLU A 495 15.23 -3.99 20.53
C GLU A 495 14.32 -3.98 21.76
N LYS A 496 14.37 -2.91 22.52
CA LYS A 496 13.52 -2.72 23.70
C LYS A 496 12.14 -2.18 23.35
N PHE A 497 11.91 -1.73 22.12
CA PHE A 497 10.72 -0.97 21.73
C PHE A 497 10.45 0.16 22.71
N SER A 498 11.44 1.03 22.89
CA SER A 498 11.36 2.18 23.79
C SER A 498 11.88 3.46 23.16
N ILE A 499 11.42 4.59 23.68
CA ILE A 499 11.84 5.92 23.29
C ILE A 499 12.39 6.63 24.52
N ARG A 500 13.64 7.09 24.44
CA ARG A 500 14.28 7.84 25.53
C ARG A 500 14.44 9.31 25.18
N ARG A 501 13.97 10.18 26.09
CA ARG A 501 14.14 11.64 26.02
C ARG A 501 14.72 12.13 27.33
N GLY A 502 15.98 12.54 27.32
CA GLY A 502 16.70 12.84 28.55
C GLY A 502 16.72 11.62 29.48
N ASN A 503 16.21 11.80 30.72
CA ASN A 503 16.15 10.73 31.71
C ASN A 503 14.82 9.95 31.71
N LYS A 504 13.89 10.27 30.77
CA LYS A 504 12.61 9.57 30.68
C LYS A 504 12.68 8.50 29.59
N GLU A 505 12.15 7.33 29.88
CA GLU A 505 11.94 6.25 28.94
C GLU A 505 10.46 5.91 28.83
N THR A 506 9.95 5.82 27.61
CA THR A 506 8.57 5.40 27.30
C THR A 506 8.64 4.06 26.59
N LEU A 507 8.00 3.04 27.12
CA LEU A 507 7.85 1.75 26.44
C LEU A 507 6.73 1.82 25.41
N VAL A 508 6.94 1.17 24.25
CA VAL A 508 5.94 1.05 23.18
C VAL A 508 5.68 -0.44 22.96
N ARG A 509 4.45 -0.90 23.18
CA ARG A 509 4.10 -2.34 23.15
C ARG A 509 2.82 -2.62 22.39
N SER A 510 2.74 -3.81 21.81
CA SER A 510 1.50 -4.30 21.22
C SER A 510 0.74 -5.17 22.23
N PHE A 511 -0.53 -4.84 22.43
CA PHE A 511 -1.47 -5.60 23.25
C PHE A 511 -2.78 -5.72 22.46
N PRO A 512 -3.02 -6.84 21.77
CA PRO A 512 -4.26 -7.03 21.03
C PRO A 512 -5.44 -7.08 22.00
N ILE A 513 -6.30 -6.07 21.97
CA ILE A 513 -7.48 -6.03 22.84
C ILE A 513 -8.45 -7.15 22.49
N SER A 514 -9.13 -7.68 23.48
CA SER A 514 -10.10 -8.76 23.30
C SER A 514 -11.42 -8.48 24.05
N ILE A 515 -12.22 -9.50 24.20
CA ILE A 515 -13.53 -9.44 24.83
C ILE A 515 -13.59 -10.33 26.07
N ASN A 516 -14.62 -10.16 26.88
CA ASN A 516 -15.04 -11.20 27.81
C ASN A 516 -15.72 -12.31 27.01
N THR A 517 -15.18 -13.52 27.07
CA THR A 517 -15.68 -14.67 26.29
C THR A 517 -16.90 -15.35 26.92
N HIS A 518 -17.28 -14.94 28.12
CA HIS A 518 -18.50 -15.46 28.75
C HIS A 518 -19.73 -14.70 28.21
N ILE A 519 -20.24 -15.15 27.07
CA ILE A 519 -21.42 -14.62 26.43
C ILE A 519 -22.63 -15.47 26.81
N PRO A 520 -23.75 -14.89 27.31
CA PRO A 520 -24.95 -15.64 27.57
C PRO A 520 -25.52 -16.26 26.30
N GLU A 521 -25.94 -17.52 26.37
CA GLU A 521 -26.63 -18.13 25.24
C GLU A 521 -28.00 -17.46 25.03
N PRO A 522 -28.33 -17.07 23.80
CA PRO A 522 -29.63 -16.46 23.50
C PRO A 522 -30.77 -17.44 23.74
N VAL A 523 -31.88 -16.94 24.24
CA VAL A 523 -33.08 -17.76 24.50
C VAL A 523 -33.71 -18.17 23.19
N THR A 524 -34.08 -19.44 23.03
CA THR A 524 -34.68 -20.00 21.79
C THR A 524 -35.89 -19.22 21.31
N SER A 525 -36.77 -18.80 22.22
CA SER A 525 -37.96 -18.00 21.86
C SER A 525 -37.63 -16.63 21.22
N GLU A 526 -36.47 -16.06 21.57
CA GLU A 526 -36.01 -14.82 20.96
C GLU A 526 -35.45 -15.05 19.56
N LEU A 527 -34.74 -16.15 19.37
CA LEU A 527 -34.26 -16.56 18.04
C LEU A 527 -35.44 -16.81 17.08
N ASP A 528 -36.49 -17.51 17.54
CA ASP A 528 -37.67 -17.82 16.75
C ASP A 528 -38.46 -16.54 16.42
N ARG A 529 -38.56 -15.59 17.36
CA ARG A 529 -39.17 -14.28 17.13
C ARG A 529 -38.44 -13.53 16.01
N ILE A 530 -37.11 -13.43 16.07
CA ILE A 530 -36.32 -12.72 15.05
C ILE A 530 -36.43 -13.41 13.69
N ARG A 531 -36.40 -14.75 13.63
CA ARG A 531 -36.57 -15.52 12.40
C ARG A 531 -37.89 -15.16 11.72
N LYS A 532 -38.95 -15.15 12.52
CA LYS A 532 -40.33 -14.85 12.01
C LYS A 532 -40.49 -13.40 11.62
N GLU A 533 -40.02 -12.45 12.44
CA GLU A 533 -40.09 -11.01 12.16
C GLU A 533 -39.37 -10.61 10.88
N LEU A 534 -38.24 -11.27 10.58
CA LEU A 534 -37.39 -10.96 9.44
C LEU A 534 -37.52 -11.96 8.28
N GLU A 535 -38.50 -12.87 8.34
CA GLU A 535 -38.76 -13.89 7.30
C GLU A 535 -37.52 -14.70 6.91
N LEU A 536 -36.80 -15.21 7.92
CA LEU A 536 -35.52 -15.88 7.75
C LEU A 536 -35.62 -17.43 7.62
N GLU A 537 -36.81 -17.98 7.58
CA GLU A 537 -37.04 -19.42 7.42
C GLU A 537 -36.38 -19.91 6.12
N ASP A 538 -35.62 -20.98 6.20
CA ASP A 538 -34.87 -21.59 5.08
C ASP A 538 -33.94 -20.64 4.32
N LYS A 539 -33.50 -19.55 4.95
CA LYS A 539 -32.55 -18.60 4.40
C LYS A 539 -31.12 -18.83 4.94
N ILE A 540 -30.17 -18.58 4.08
CA ILE A 540 -28.77 -18.42 4.48
C ILE A 540 -28.62 -17.00 4.98
N VAL A 541 -28.28 -16.84 6.25
CA VAL A 541 -28.22 -15.54 6.93
C VAL A 541 -26.78 -15.06 7.04
N ALA A 542 -26.48 -13.94 6.42
CA ALA A 542 -25.23 -13.21 6.64
C ALA A 542 -25.48 -11.96 7.48
N ILE A 543 -24.52 -11.56 8.31
CA ILE A 543 -24.65 -10.40 9.19
C ILE A 543 -23.45 -9.48 9.09
N GLY A 544 -23.72 -8.16 9.16
CA GLY A 544 -22.75 -7.11 9.42
C GLY A 544 -23.23 -6.21 10.56
N VAL A 545 -22.37 -5.92 11.51
CA VAL A 545 -22.70 -5.06 12.66
C VAL A 545 -21.65 -3.97 12.79
N ASP A 546 -22.07 -2.72 12.58
CA ASP A 546 -21.14 -1.58 12.60
C ASP A 546 -21.83 -0.30 13.06
N ARG A 547 -21.01 0.64 13.53
CA ARG A 547 -21.40 2.05 13.48
C ARG A 547 -21.33 2.51 12.02
N ILE A 548 -22.20 3.42 11.60
CA ILE A 548 -22.06 4.04 10.29
C ILE A 548 -20.81 4.95 10.32
N ASP A 549 -19.76 4.45 9.69
CA ASP A 549 -18.45 5.10 9.64
C ASP A 549 -17.75 4.71 8.33
N HIS A 550 -17.09 5.66 7.70
CA HIS A 550 -16.35 5.45 6.44
C HIS A 550 -15.30 4.33 6.51
N THR A 551 -14.81 4.05 7.72
CA THR A 551 -13.80 3.02 7.93
C THR A 551 -14.35 1.60 7.87
N LYS A 552 -15.68 1.43 7.93
CA LYS A 552 -16.31 0.10 8.08
C LYS A 552 -16.60 -0.61 6.77
N GLY A 553 -16.43 0.07 5.63
CA GLY A 553 -16.61 -0.54 4.31
C GLY A 553 -18.03 -1.08 4.09
N ILE A 554 -19.04 -0.37 4.61
CA ILE A 554 -20.45 -0.78 4.45
C ILE A 554 -20.87 -0.67 2.98
N VAL A 555 -20.42 0.37 2.28
CA VAL A 555 -20.69 0.57 0.85
C VAL A 555 -20.09 -0.57 0.04
N GLU A 556 -18.82 -0.90 0.26
CA GLU A 556 -18.11 -1.99 -0.41
C GLU A 556 -18.77 -3.34 -0.14
N ARG A 557 -19.25 -3.56 1.08
CA ARG A 557 -19.98 -4.78 1.46
C ARG A 557 -21.28 -4.93 0.69
N ILE A 558 -22.07 -3.85 0.59
CA ILE A 558 -23.33 -3.85 -0.16
C ILE A 558 -23.07 -4.09 -1.65
N LEU A 559 -22.04 -3.46 -2.22
CA LEU A 559 -21.63 -3.69 -3.61
C LEU A 559 -21.16 -5.13 -3.86
N ALA A 560 -20.47 -5.73 -2.90
CA ALA A 560 -20.03 -7.13 -3.00
C ALA A 560 -21.23 -8.11 -2.94
N ILE A 561 -22.25 -7.80 -2.14
CA ILE A 561 -23.49 -8.59 -2.09
C ILE A 561 -24.26 -8.45 -3.40
N ASP A 562 -24.37 -7.25 -3.95
CA ASP A 562 -24.93 -7.00 -5.28
C ASP A 562 -24.21 -7.85 -6.34
N ARG A 563 -22.88 -7.77 -6.37
CA ARG A 563 -22.04 -8.53 -7.30
C ARG A 563 -22.19 -10.05 -7.09
N PHE A 564 -22.30 -10.50 -5.85
CA PHE A 564 -22.54 -11.90 -5.52
C PHE A 564 -23.86 -12.41 -6.11
N LEU A 565 -24.94 -11.66 -5.97
CA LEU A 565 -26.26 -12.04 -6.49
C LEU A 565 -26.34 -11.97 -8.03
N ASP A 566 -25.57 -11.10 -8.66
CA ASP A 566 -25.43 -11.07 -10.12
C ASP A 566 -24.64 -12.29 -10.63
N LYS A 567 -23.55 -12.63 -9.96
CA LYS A 567 -22.63 -13.70 -10.37
C LYS A 567 -23.19 -15.11 -10.05
N TYR A 568 -23.97 -15.20 -8.98
CA TYR A 568 -24.50 -16.47 -8.44
C TYR A 568 -26.04 -16.38 -8.24
N PRO A 569 -26.82 -16.25 -9.33
CA PRO A 569 -28.25 -15.99 -9.25
C PRO A 569 -29.08 -17.10 -8.57
N GLN A 570 -28.52 -18.32 -8.41
CA GLN A 570 -29.16 -19.44 -7.69
C GLN A 570 -29.32 -19.16 -6.18
N TYR A 571 -28.73 -18.11 -5.65
CA TYR A 571 -28.91 -17.68 -4.25
C TYR A 571 -29.98 -16.60 -4.08
N LYS A 572 -30.58 -16.10 -5.15
CA LYS A 572 -31.78 -15.28 -5.05
C LYS A 572 -32.87 -16.06 -4.32
N ASN A 573 -33.64 -15.39 -3.48
CA ASN A 573 -34.65 -15.97 -2.57
C ASN A 573 -34.10 -16.93 -1.48
N LYS A 574 -32.76 -17.14 -1.41
CA LYS A 574 -32.12 -18.03 -0.43
C LYS A 574 -31.16 -17.32 0.52
N PHE A 575 -30.55 -16.24 0.08
CA PHE A 575 -29.58 -15.48 0.84
C PHE A 575 -30.20 -14.19 1.39
N VAL A 576 -29.93 -13.88 2.65
CA VAL A 576 -30.33 -12.62 3.30
C VAL A 576 -29.14 -12.07 4.05
N PHE A 577 -28.87 -10.80 3.83
CA PHE A 577 -27.86 -10.06 4.58
C PHE A 577 -28.52 -9.08 5.54
N ILE A 578 -28.25 -9.21 6.83
CA ILE A 578 -28.69 -8.31 7.87
C ILE A 578 -27.58 -7.32 8.18
N GLN A 579 -27.82 -6.04 7.90
CA GLN A 579 -26.92 -4.96 8.31
C GLN A 579 -27.50 -4.24 9.52
N ILE A 580 -26.90 -4.44 10.68
CA ILE A 580 -27.18 -3.61 11.86
C ILE A 580 -26.22 -2.42 11.81
N ALA A 581 -26.75 -1.21 11.68
CA ALA A 581 -25.97 -0.01 11.47
C ALA A 581 -26.38 1.09 12.47
N SER A 582 -25.51 1.36 13.42
CA SER A 582 -25.74 2.40 14.42
C SER A 582 -25.34 3.78 13.87
N PRO A 583 -26.24 4.76 13.75
CA PRO A 583 -25.86 6.12 13.38
C PRO A 583 -24.83 6.70 14.35
N SER A 584 -23.82 7.34 13.81
CA SER A 584 -22.69 7.88 14.56
C SER A 584 -22.27 9.24 14.02
N ARG A 585 -21.87 10.14 14.90
CA ARG A 585 -21.28 11.45 14.53
C ARG A 585 -22.14 12.26 13.56
N THR A 586 -23.45 12.21 13.70
CA THR A 586 -24.44 12.80 12.79
C THR A 586 -24.33 14.33 12.66
N ARG A 587 -23.61 15.00 13.54
CA ARG A 587 -23.30 16.44 13.45
C ARG A 587 -22.24 16.74 12.35
N ILE A 588 -21.44 15.76 11.95
CA ILE A 588 -20.40 15.91 10.92
C ILE A 588 -21.01 15.60 9.53
N ASP A 589 -20.83 16.52 8.58
CA ASP A 589 -21.43 16.44 7.24
C ASP A 589 -21.07 15.16 6.49
N ASN A 590 -19.81 14.76 6.52
CA ASN A 590 -19.33 13.55 5.86
C ASN A 590 -20.10 12.31 6.34
N TYR A 591 -20.40 12.23 7.63
CA TYR A 591 -21.16 11.09 8.19
C TYR A 591 -22.64 11.13 7.80
N ARG A 592 -23.25 12.33 7.72
CA ARG A 592 -24.61 12.46 7.18
C ARG A 592 -24.70 12.04 5.72
N ASN A 593 -23.74 12.46 4.92
CA ASN A 593 -23.66 12.08 3.51
C ASN A 593 -23.51 10.57 3.34
N LEU A 594 -22.66 9.93 4.15
CA LEU A 594 -22.51 8.48 4.16
C LEU A 594 -23.80 7.74 4.54
N ILE A 595 -24.54 8.24 5.52
CA ILE A 595 -25.85 7.67 5.89
C ILE A 595 -26.79 7.70 4.70
N ASN A 596 -26.90 8.84 4.02
CA ASN A 596 -27.77 9.00 2.84
C ASN A 596 -27.31 8.11 1.67
N GLU A 597 -26.02 7.99 1.47
CA GLU A 597 -25.42 7.12 0.44
C GLU A 597 -25.78 5.64 0.70
N ILE A 598 -25.62 5.17 1.93
CA ILE A 598 -25.94 3.80 2.31
C ILE A 598 -27.45 3.55 2.17
N ASP A 599 -28.31 4.48 2.64
CA ASP A 599 -29.76 4.38 2.51
C ASP A 599 -30.17 4.20 1.03
N ALA A 600 -29.68 5.09 0.16
CA ALA A 600 -29.97 5.04 -1.28
C ALA A 600 -29.42 3.76 -1.95
N LEU A 601 -28.22 3.32 -1.53
CA LEU A 601 -27.60 2.13 -2.08
C LEU A 601 -28.38 0.85 -1.69
N VAL A 602 -28.80 0.74 -0.44
CA VAL A 602 -29.62 -0.40 0.03
C VAL A 602 -30.95 -0.45 -0.71
N GLU A 603 -31.63 0.69 -0.87
CA GLU A 603 -32.90 0.76 -1.64
C GLU A 603 -32.67 0.32 -3.08
N LYS A 604 -31.66 0.86 -3.75
CA LYS A 604 -31.28 0.51 -5.12
C LYS A 604 -31.04 -0.99 -5.29
N GLN A 605 -30.26 -1.60 -4.39
CA GLN A 605 -29.90 -3.01 -4.50
C GLN A 605 -31.08 -3.92 -4.17
N ASN A 606 -31.87 -3.55 -3.18
CA ASN A 606 -33.13 -4.26 -2.88
C ASN A 606 -34.08 -4.19 -4.08
N TRP A 607 -34.27 -3.01 -4.67
CA TRP A 607 -35.14 -2.87 -5.85
C TRP A 607 -34.66 -3.70 -7.05
N LYS A 608 -33.35 -3.76 -7.28
CA LYS A 608 -32.72 -4.53 -8.37
C LYS A 608 -32.93 -6.04 -8.25
N HIS A 609 -32.89 -6.57 -7.04
CA HIS A 609 -32.87 -8.02 -6.81
C HIS A 609 -34.16 -8.57 -6.21
N THR A 610 -35.07 -7.73 -5.71
CA THR A 610 -36.34 -8.18 -5.09
C THR A 610 -37.16 -9.04 -6.05
N ASP A 611 -37.65 -10.16 -5.53
CA ASP A 611 -38.58 -11.05 -6.19
C ASP A 611 -39.66 -11.43 -5.16
N GLY A 612 -40.90 -11.01 -5.40
CA GLY A 612 -42.00 -11.14 -4.43
C GLY A 612 -41.77 -10.28 -3.18
N THR A 613 -41.81 -10.90 -2.01
CA THR A 613 -41.60 -10.24 -0.69
C THR A 613 -40.13 -10.26 -0.25
N TRP A 614 -39.30 -11.14 -0.83
CA TRP A 614 -37.91 -11.29 -0.43
C TRP A 614 -37.06 -10.06 -0.76
N LYS A 615 -36.28 -9.64 0.20
CA LYS A 615 -35.28 -8.59 0.05
C LYS A 615 -33.91 -9.15 0.42
N PRO A 616 -32.85 -8.98 -0.42
CA PRO A 616 -31.53 -9.48 -0.12
C PRO A 616 -30.85 -8.79 1.07
N ILE A 617 -31.20 -7.52 1.35
CA ILE A 617 -30.59 -6.72 2.40
C ILE A 617 -31.66 -6.23 3.38
N ILE A 618 -31.56 -6.67 4.62
CA ILE A 618 -32.34 -6.16 5.74
C ILE A 618 -31.46 -5.14 6.47
N TYR A 619 -31.85 -3.87 6.40
CA TYR A 619 -31.08 -2.78 6.96
C TYR A 619 -31.73 -2.24 8.24
N LEU A 620 -31.08 -2.52 9.39
CA LEU A 620 -31.53 -2.12 10.71
C LEU A 620 -30.73 -0.91 11.21
N LYS A 621 -31.23 0.29 10.96
CA LYS A 621 -30.61 1.54 11.40
C LYS A 621 -30.98 1.84 12.85
N LYS A 622 -30.38 1.10 13.79
CA LYS A 622 -30.70 1.14 15.22
C LYS A 622 -29.45 1.08 16.09
N ASN A 623 -29.55 1.72 17.28
CA ASN A 623 -28.59 1.53 18.37
C ASN A 623 -29.10 0.39 19.25
N LEU A 624 -28.58 -0.81 19.04
CA LEU A 624 -28.88 -1.97 19.89
C LEU A 624 -27.82 -2.08 21.00
N ALA A 625 -28.27 -2.50 22.17
CA ALA A 625 -27.35 -2.90 23.24
C ALA A 625 -26.63 -4.20 22.85
N GLN A 626 -25.48 -4.46 23.47
CA GLN A 626 -24.68 -5.65 23.13
C GLN A 626 -25.49 -6.96 23.30
N GLU A 627 -26.26 -7.05 24.35
CA GLU A 627 -27.12 -8.21 24.66
C GLU A 627 -28.20 -8.42 23.60
N GLU A 628 -28.71 -7.34 23.00
CA GLU A 628 -29.71 -7.40 21.92
C GLU A 628 -29.09 -7.85 20.57
N ILE A 629 -27.76 -7.76 20.42
CA ILE A 629 -27.04 -8.16 19.18
C ILE A 629 -26.72 -9.66 19.19
N TYR A 630 -26.47 -10.27 20.34
CA TYR A 630 -26.07 -11.69 20.43
C TYR A 630 -27.04 -12.66 19.74
N PRO A 631 -28.38 -12.48 19.84
CA PRO A 631 -29.32 -13.33 19.10
C PRO A 631 -29.12 -13.28 17.58
N TYR A 632 -28.79 -12.11 17.03
CA TYR A 632 -28.52 -11.97 15.59
C TYR A 632 -27.20 -12.68 15.20
N TYR A 633 -26.17 -12.62 16.04
CA TYR A 633 -24.93 -13.39 15.80
C TYR A 633 -25.17 -14.89 15.84
N ALA A 634 -25.97 -15.37 16.79
CA ALA A 634 -26.31 -16.78 16.90
C ALA A 634 -27.08 -17.29 15.66
N LEU A 635 -28.00 -16.48 15.13
CA LEU A 635 -28.77 -16.80 13.93
C LEU A 635 -27.98 -16.81 12.64
N ALA A 636 -26.89 -16.00 12.57
CA ALA A 636 -26.17 -15.80 11.33
C ALA A 636 -25.24 -16.98 11.01
N ASP A 637 -25.32 -17.50 9.78
CA ASP A 637 -24.39 -18.48 9.22
C ASP A 637 -23.03 -17.86 8.91
N ILE A 638 -23.02 -16.58 8.50
CA ILE A 638 -21.83 -15.87 8.03
C ILE A 638 -21.78 -14.48 8.68
N ALA A 639 -20.67 -14.13 9.28
CA ALA A 639 -20.40 -12.73 9.64
C ALA A 639 -19.47 -12.11 8.61
N ILE A 640 -19.78 -10.86 8.20
CA ILE A 640 -19.03 -10.13 7.20
C ILE A 640 -18.52 -8.83 7.80
N VAL A 641 -17.21 -8.72 7.98
CA VAL A 641 -16.54 -7.51 8.44
C VAL A 641 -15.59 -7.00 7.38
N SER A 642 -15.98 -5.93 6.71
CA SER A 642 -15.29 -5.35 5.55
C SER A 642 -14.57 -4.05 5.84
N SER A 643 -14.14 -3.81 7.09
CA SER A 643 -13.50 -2.55 7.44
C SER A 643 -12.37 -2.20 6.47
N LEU A 644 -12.36 -0.96 5.97
CA LEU A 644 -11.30 -0.45 5.08
C LEU A 644 -9.99 -0.26 5.84
N HIS A 645 -10.09 0.08 7.13
CA HIS A 645 -9.00 0.06 8.09
C HIS A 645 -9.58 0.06 9.51
N ASP A 646 -9.02 -0.74 10.40
CA ASP A 646 -9.47 -0.82 11.80
C ASP A 646 -8.31 -1.20 12.73
N GLY A 647 -8.28 -0.66 13.94
CA GLY A 647 -7.25 -0.98 14.94
C GLY A 647 -7.31 -2.44 15.38
N MET A 648 -8.50 -2.95 15.65
CA MET A 648 -8.74 -4.34 16.04
C MET A 648 -10.00 -4.90 15.41
N ASN A 649 -11.17 -4.41 15.74
CA ASN A 649 -12.52 -4.88 15.49
C ASN A 649 -12.98 -5.99 16.44
N LEU A 650 -13.72 -5.61 17.49
CA LEU A 650 -14.23 -6.56 18.48
C LEU A 650 -15.46 -7.34 18.01
N VAL A 651 -16.22 -6.82 17.04
CA VAL A 651 -17.42 -7.48 16.47
C VAL A 651 -17.10 -8.90 16.00
N VAL A 652 -15.95 -9.09 15.36
CA VAL A 652 -15.52 -10.44 14.90
C VAL A 652 -15.28 -11.38 16.07
N LYS A 653 -14.72 -10.89 17.18
CA LYS A 653 -14.48 -11.70 18.37
C LYS A 653 -15.79 -12.04 19.06
N GLU A 654 -16.72 -11.10 19.11
CA GLU A 654 -18.09 -11.31 19.67
C GLU A 654 -18.85 -12.37 18.85
N TYR A 655 -18.87 -12.25 17.51
CA TYR A 655 -19.49 -13.25 16.65
C TYR A 655 -18.91 -14.66 16.88
N VAL A 656 -17.59 -14.79 16.82
CA VAL A 656 -16.92 -16.08 17.00
C VAL A 656 -17.22 -16.66 18.38
N ALA A 657 -17.21 -15.85 19.43
CA ALA A 657 -17.50 -16.30 20.79
C ALA A 657 -18.99 -16.72 20.98
N THR A 658 -19.91 -16.15 20.19
CA THR A 658 -21.35 -16.48 20.27
C THR A 658 -21.69 -17.82 19.58
N LYS A 659 -20.84 -18.33 18.70
CA LYS A 659 -21.09 -19.56 17.91
C LYS A 659 -20.81 -20.83 18.71
N SER A 660 -21.61 -21.13 19.76
CA SER A 660 -21.46 -22.33 20.58
C SER A 660 -21.62 -23.64 19.79
N ASP A 661 -22.37 -23.61 18.69
CA ASP A 661 -22.57 -24.74 17.76
C ASP A 661 -21.42 -24.95 16.78
N LEU A 662 -20.41 -24.07 16.77
CA LEU A 662 -19.29 -24.02 15.82
C LEU A 662 -19.73 -23.90 14.34
N ASN A 663 -21.00 -23.63 14.08
CA ASN A 663 -21.56 -23.57 12.74
C ASN A 663 -21.66 -22.13 12.22
N GLY A 664 -20.53 -21.50 11.99
CA GLY A 664 -20.42 -20.17 11.47
C GLY A 664 -19.21 -19.98 10.58
N VAL A 665 -19.25 -19.01 9.67
CA VAL A 665 -18.11 -18.59 8.85
C VAL A 665 -17.85 -17.12 9.07
N LEU A 666 -16.58 -16.76 9.26
CA LEU A 666 -16.15 -15.36 9.38
C LEU A 666 -15.47 -14.92 8.07
N ILE A 667 -16.03 -13.91 7.42
CA ILE A 667 -15.38 -13.15 6.34
C ILE A 667 -14.81 -11.88 6.97
N LEU A 668 -13.51 -11.67 6.86
CA LEU A 668 -12.79 -10.63 7.60
C LEU A 668 -11.85 -9.83 6.69
N SER A 669 -11.97 -8.52 6.75
CA SER A 669 -11.00 -7.65 6.08
C SER A 669 -9.59 -7.83 6.63
N ARG A 670 -8.62 -8.03 5.73
CA ARG A 670 -7.18 -8.10 6.05
C ARG A 670 -6.62 -6.80 6.64
N PHE A 671 -7.39 -5.71 6.60
CA PHE A 671 -6.99 -4.39 7.11
C PHE A 671 -7.45 -4.13 8.55
N THR A 672 -7.96 -5.14 9.23
CA THR A 672 -8.26 -5.10 10.67
C THR A 672 -7.12 -5.69 11.49
N GLY A 673 -6.94 -5.21 12.72
CA GLY A 673 -5.99 -5.83 13.66
C GLY A 673 -6.34 -7.28 13.96
N ALA A 674 -7.63 -7.61 14.05
CA ALA A 674 -8.13 -8.97 14.31
C ALA A 674 -7.70 -10.00 13.24
N ALA A 675 -7.47 -9.57 12.00
CA ALA A 675 -6.98 -10.45 10.93
C ALA A 675 -5.57 -11.02 11.20
N ARG A 676 -4.83 -10.44 12.14
CA ARG A 676 -3.52 -10.94 12.58
C ARG A 676 -3.61 -12.10 13.57
N GLU A 677 -4.73 -12.18 14.27
CA GLU A 677 -4.99 -13.24 15.24
C GLU A 677 -5.89 -14.35 14.65
N LEU A 678 -6.98 -13.95 13.97
CA LEU A 678 -8.00 -14.87 13.45
C LEU A 678 -7.68 -15.32 12.02
N THR A 679 -6.58 -16.03 11.85
CA THR A 679 -6.06 -16.46 10.53
C THR A 679 -6.90 -17.54 9.86
N ASP A 680 -7.79 -18.23 10.61
CA ASP A 680 -8.75 -19.18 10.07
C ASP A 680 -10.00 -18.52 9.45
N ALA A 681 -10.14 -17.19 9.54
CA ALA A 681 -11.17 -16.45 8.82
C ALA A 681 -10.91 -16.43 7.31
N LEU A 682 -11.96 -16.24 6.49
CA LEU A 682 -11.80 -15.95 5.08
C LEU A 682 -11.39 -14.48 4.91
N LEU A 683 -10.12 -14.25 4.57
CA LEU A 683 -9.57 -12.91 4.49
C LEU A 683 -9.85 -12.26 3.14
N ILE A 684 -10.46 -11.07 3.17
CA ILE A 684 -10.78 -10.28 1.97
C ILE A 684 -9.99 -8.98 1.89
N ASN A 685 -9.86 -8.47 0.66
CA ASN A 685 -9.62 -7.08 0.38
C ASN A 685 -10.96 -6.40 0.05
N PRO A 686 -11.52 -5.53 0.91
CA PRO A 686 -12.82 -4.90 0.67
C PRO A 686 -12.93 -4.12 -0.65
N TYR A 687 -11.82 -3.62 -1.18
CA TYR A 687 -11.77 -2.90 -2.46
C TYR A 687 -11.86 -3.83 -3.69
N ALA A 688 -11.65 -5.13 -3.52
CA ALA A 688 -11.71 -6.14 -4.59
C ALA A 688 -13.10 -6.78 -4.62
N ILE A 689 -14.08 -6.07 -5.16
CA ILE A 689 -15.52 -6.45 -5.10
C ILE A 689 -15.78 -7.83 -5.70
N ASP A 690 -15.13 -8.19 -6.81
CA ASP A 690 -15.31 -9.50 -7.46
C ASP A 690 -14.79 -10.65 -6.59
N GLU A 691 -13.60 -10.51 -5.98
CA GLU A 691 -13.03 -11.50 -5.05
C GLU A 691 -13.87 -11.58 -3.77
N PHE A 692 -14.41 -10.46 -3.32
CA PHE A 692 -15.27 -10.41 -2.16
C PHE A 692 -16.57 -11.20 -2.42
N ALA A 693 -17.19 -11.01 -3.58
CA ALA A 693 -18.37 -11.79 -4.01
C ALA A 693 -18.08 -13.30 -4.09
N ASP A 694 -16.91 -13.68 -4.63
CA ASP A 694 -16.47 -15.09 -4.66
C ASP A 694 -16.23 -15.64 -3.25
N THR A 695 -15.73 -14.82 -2.33
CA THR A 695 -15.53 -15.23 -0.93
C THR A 695 -16.87 -15.48 -0.22
N ILE A 696 -17.92 -14.70 -0.52
CA ILE A 696 -19.27 -14.98 -0.01
C ILE A 696 -19.73 -16.35 -0.53
N TYR A 697 -19.56 -16.63 -1.82
CA TYR A 697 -19.89 -17.94 -2.40
C TYR A 697 -19.12 -19.08 -1.72
N MET A 698 -17.81 -18.90 -1.49
CA MET A 698 -16.98 -19.89 -0.77
C MET A 698 -17.48 -20.13 0.67
N ALA A 699 -17.86 -19.06 1.37
CA ALA A 699 -18.37 -19.15 2.75
C ALA A 699 -19.66 -19.98 2.81
N ILE A 700 -20.58 -19.76 1.88
CA ILE A 700 -21.84 -20.50 1.80
C ILE A 700 -21.59 -21.98 1.53
N ASN A 701 -20.66 -22.30 0.65
CA ASN A 701 -20.39 -23.68 0.22
C ASN A 701 -19.27 -24.38 1.03
N MET A 702 -18.83 -23.79 2.14
CA MET A 702 -17.79 -24.38 2.99
C MET A 702 -18.30 -25.68 3.62
N PRO A 703 -17.54 -26.79 3.51
CA PRO A 703 -17.91 -28.05 4.13
C PRO A 703 -18.12 -27.92 5.65
N PRO A 704 -19.13 -28.59 6.24
CA PRO A 704 -19.43 -28.46 7.68
C PRO A 704 -18.23 -28.76 8.59
N ASP A 705 -17.40 -29.76 8.26
CA ASP A 705 -16.24 -30.11 9.07
C ASP A 705 -15.15 -29.04 9.03
N GLU A 706 -14.93 -28.41 7.87
CA GLU A 706 -14.01 -27.29 7.75
C GLU A 706 -14.53 -26.07 8.51
N ARG A 707 -15.82 -25.77 8.42
CA ARG A 707 -16.48 -24.68 9.15
C ARG A 707 -16.29 -24.85 10.66
N LYS A 708 -16.59 -26.04 11.20
CA LYS A 708 -16.41 -26.38 12.63
C LYS A 708 -14.95 -26.25 13.06
N LYS A 709 -14.03 -26.78 12.27
CA LYS A 709 -12.59 -26.74 12.57
C LYS A 709 -12.09 -25.30 12.67
N ARG A 710 -12.40 -24.47 11.66
CA ARG A 710 -12.00 -23.05 11.63
C ARG A 710 -12.58 -22.27 12.80
N MET A 711 -13.88 -22.47 13.09
CA MET A 711 -14.55 -21.80 14.20
C MET A 711 -13.95 -22.20 15.55
N ALA A 712 -13.69 -23.47 15.79
CA ALA A 712 -13.06 -23.97 17.01
C ALA A 712 -11.66 -23.39 17.22
N ASN A 713 -10.85 -23.29 16.17
CA ASN A 713 -9.53 -22.68 16.23
C ASN A 713 -9.62 -21.19 16.62
N MET A 714 -10.53 -20.44 15.98
CA MET A 714 -10.71 -19.02 16.29
C MET A 714 -11.23 -18.83 17.73
N GLN A 715 -12.17 -19.65 18.20
CA GLN A 715 -12.64 -19.61 19.59
C GLN A 715 -11.52 -19.87 20.58
N LYS A 716 -10.67 -20.86 20.31
CA LYS A 716 -9.51 -21.12 21.16
C LYS A 716 -8.60 -19.89 21.28
N ILE A 717 -8.29 -19.24 20.16
CA ILE A 717 -7.45 -18.03 20.16
C ILE A 717 -8.07 -16.92 21.03
N ILE A 718 -9.39 -16.70 20.91
CA ILE A 718 -10.09 -15.65 21.67
C ILE A 718 -10.14 -15.98 23.16
N ASN A 719 -10.39 -17.25 23.51
CA ASN A 719 -10.42 -17.71 24.90
C ASN A 719 -9.04 -17.59 25.56
N ASP A 720 -7.99 -18.01 24.85
CA ASP A 720 -6.61 -17.93 25.31
C ASP A 720 -6.11 -16.49 25.46
N ASN A 721 -6.69 -15.55 24.68
CA ASN A 721 -6.33 -14.13 24.67
C ASN A 721 -7.52 -13.23 24.98
N ASN A 722 -8.25 -13.52 26.07
CA ASN A 722 -9.41 -12.76 26.49
C ASN A 722 -9.04 -11.42 27.13
N ILE A 723 -10.06 -10.64 27.53
CA ILE A 723 -9.88 -9.28 28.08
C ILE A 723 -9.08 -9.26 29.39
N TYR A 724 -9.20 -10.29 30.23
CA TYR A 724 -8.46 -10.36 31.48
C TYR A 724 -6.96 -10.57 31.24
N LYS A 725 -6.59 -11.36 30.24
CA LYS A 725 -5.20 -11.54 29.82
C LYS A 725 -4.63 -10.25 29.23
N TRP A 726 -5.42 -9.53 28.44
CA TRP A 726 -5.03 -8.23 27.90
C TRP A 726 -4.68 -7.25 29.01
N ALA A 727 -5.54 -7.09 30.03
CA ALA A 727 -5.29 -6.25 31.17
C ALA A 727 -4.06 -6.70 31.98
N ALA A 728 -3.95 -8.01 32.23
CA ALA A 728 -2.82 -8.60 32.96
C ALA A 728 -1.48 -8.33 32.26
N SER A 729 -1.46 -8.38 30.93
CA SER A 729 -0.27 -8.10 30.12
C SER A 729 0.20 -6.66 30.28
N ILE A 730 -0.71 -5.69 30.19
CA ILE A 730 -0.40 -4.26 30.36
C ILE A 730 0.12 -3.98 31.78
N ILE A 731 -0.57 -4.53 32.79
CA ILE A 731 -0.20 -4.36 34.20
C ILE A 731 1.18 -4.99 34.47
N SER A 732 1.46 -6.14 33.87
CA SER A 732 2.75 -6.81 34.04
C SER A 732 3.91 -6.00 33.48
N GLU A 733 3.75 -5.39 32.29
CA GLU A 733 4.79 -4.52 31.71
C GLU A 733 5.07 -3.30 32.62
N LEU A 734 4.05 -2.67 33.15
CA LEU A 734 4.20 -1.50 34.04
C LEU A 734 4.90 -1.82 35.36
N THR A 735 4.74 -3.05 35.87
CA THR A 735 5.43 -3.47 37.10
C THR A 735 6.92 -3.77 36.92
N ILE A 736 7.35 -4.02 35.67
CA ILE A 736 8.76 -4.23 35.33
C ILE A 736 9.51 -2.88 35.37
N LEU A 737 8.91 -1.81 34.91
CA LEU A 737 9.49 -0.46 34.91
C LEU A 737 9.86 0.08 36.32
N LYS A 738 9.31 -0.49 37.37
CA LYS A 738 9.58 -0.07 38.76
C LYS A 738 10.72 -0.81 39.44
N LYS A 739 11.25 -1.86 38.83
CA LYS A 739 12.37 -2.62 39.42
C LYS A 739 13.73 -2.13 38.95
N GLU A 740 13.75 -1.26 37.96
CA GLU A 740 14.95 -0.56 37.48
C GLU A 740 14.90 0.91 37.97
#